data_c7f92f6169b97590122c20c4ca642f44
#
_entry.id   c7f92f6169b97590122c20c4ca642f44
#
_cell.length_a   1.000
_cell.length_b   1.000
_cell.length_c   1.000
_cell.angle_alpha   90.00
_cell.angle_beta   90.00
_cell.angle_gamma   90.00
#
_symmetry.space_group_name_H-M   'P 1'
#
loop_
_entity.id
_entity.type
_entity.pdbx_description
1 polymer ?
#
loop_
_entity_poly.entity_id
_entity_poly.type
_entity_poly.pdbx_seq_one_letter_code
_entity_poly.pdbx_strand_id
1 'polypeptide(L)'
;MALLSLKDVSFGFDKPLLLEHVDLQIEPGERVCLLGRNGSGKSTLMKLLIGDLPVDDGVLERQAGLKIARQIQEVPVGRHGTIFDEVAAGLGKIGPAIATYHREQEAHEGRIIETPQSEPEDGSVAHVDVADAWKYEQQVIDILGRMQLEPSRPFEQLSSGMKRRVLLARALVTEPDVLLLDEPTNHLDIEAITWLEGFLSKYSGTLIFVTHDRMFLQRLATRIIEIDRGRLLDWTCDYATFLVRKEMALAAEESQNALFDKKLAIEEVWVRTGIKARRVRNEGRVRALKRLRSERSDRRERIGNIRVEQHTDLEKSGQLVLGTKGLRYDIGGRNIIDNFSTVVTRGDKIGIIGPNGCGKTTLLRLLLGQLTATSGTVRQGTRIEVAYFDQLRAQLDETITVQENVSGGQTELMINGRKRHIVGYLEDFLFSAERSRKQARCLSGGERNRLMLAKLFAKASNVLVLDEPTNDLDAETLELLESLIVDYPGTVLMVSHDREFLNNVVTSTMVFEGSGVVREFVGGYDDWVRQRGEKQTEAAKPAKSLKSDLQPATPAASKGKKLSFKEQRELVDLPDRIAKLEREQEELSQMMSAPGFYQRSGGVISQTTQRMDAVSTELRLAFERWETLDAAAS
;
A
#
# COMPACT_ATOMS: atom_id res chain seq x y z
N MET A 1 2.10 -29.97 17.38
CA MET A 1 0.81 -30.48 16.82
C MET A 1 0.16 -29.30 16.12
N ALA A 2 -0.23 -29.46 14.87
CA ALA A 2 -0.88 -28.40 14.13
C ALA A 2 -2.18 -27.97 14.81
N LEU A 3 -2.42 -26.65 14.91
CA LEU A 3 -3.67 -26.08 15.42
C LEU A 3 -4.81 -26.28 14.43
N LEU A 4 -4.49 -26.12 13.13
CA LEU A 4 -5.40 -26.24 12.00
C LEU A 4 -4.76 -27.09 10.91
N SER A 5 -5.51 -28.00 10.29
CA SER A 5 -5.06 -28.82 9.17
C SER A 5 -6.16 -28.96 8.14
N LEU A 6 -5.88 -28.52 6.91
CA LEU A 6 -6.68 -28.78 5.72
C LEU A 6 -6.01 -29.90 4.94
N LYS A 7 -6.80 -30.89 4.48
CA LYS A 7 -6.34 -32.01 3.68
C LYS A 7 -7.25 -32.13 2.47
N ASP A 8 -6.68 -31.95 1.29
CA ASP A 8 -7.36 -32.08 -0.01
C ASP A 8 -8.67 -31.25 -0.11
N VAL A 9 -8.66 -30.04 0.46
CA VAL A 9 -9.85 -29.20 0.57
C VAL A 9 -10.15 -28.50 -0.75
N SER A 10 -11.40 -28.62 -1.21
CA SER A 10 -11.92 -27.87 -2.36
C SER A 10 -13.14 -27.07 -1.95
N PHE A 11 -13.26 -25.83 -2.48
CA PHE A 11 -14.38 -24.95 -2.20
C PHE A 11 -14.63 -23.95 -3.34
N GLY A 12 -15.89 -23.69 -3.67
CA GLY A 12 -16.28 -22.66 -4.63
C GLY A 12 -17.77 -22.38 -4.60
N PHE A 13 -18.19 -21.15 -4.91
CA PHE A 13 -19.60 -20.78 -5.05
C PHE A 13 -20.15 -21.21 -6.41
N ASP A 14 -19.27 -21.20 -7.44
CA ASP A 14 -19.53 -21.61 -8.82
C ASP A 14 -18.23 -22.10 -9.44
N LYS A 15 -18.27 -22.63 -10.68
CA LYS A 15 -17.04 -22.93 -11.43
C LYS A 15 -16.47 -21.67 -12.09
N PRO A 16 -15.16 -21.44 -12.04
CA PRO A 16 -14.11 -22.29 -11.46
C PRO A 16 -14.06 -22.20 -9.93
N LEU A 17 -13.62 -23.29 -9.26
CA LEU A 17 -13.46 -23.34 -7.81
C LEU A 17 -12.50 -22.24 -7.33
N LEU A 18 -12.78 -21.70 -6.15
CA LEU A 18 -11.90 -20.71 -5.48
C LEU A 18 -10.69 -21.38 -4.84
N LEU A 19 -10.86 -22.57 -4.28
CA LEU A 19 -9.83 -23.42 -3.71
C LEU A 19 -9.97 -24.81 -4.33
N GLU A 20 -8.85 -25.40 -4.77
CA GLU A 20 -8.84 -26.65 -5.50
C GLU A 20 -7.72 -27.55 -4.96
N HIS A 21 -8.11 -28.66 -4.28
CA HIS A 21 -7.18 -29.64 -3.70
C HIS A 21 -6.11 -29.01 -2.81
N VAL A 22 -6.55 -28.26 -1.79
CA VAL A 22 -5.68 -27.45 -0.93
C VAL A 22 -5.27 -28.23 0.31
N ASP A 23 -3.95 -28.28 0.54
CA ASP A 23 -3.34 -28.77 1.77
C ASP A 23 -2.71 -27.61 2.53
N LEU A 24 -2.99 -27.50 3.84
CA LEU A 24 -2.44 -26.45 4.69
C LEU A 24 -2.37 -26.93 6.15
N GLN A 25 -1.25 -26.66 6.80
CA GLN A 25 -1.09 -26.89 8.24
C GLN A 25 -0.61 -25.60 8.91
N ILE A 26 -1.20 -25.24 10.04
CA ILE A 26 -0.85 -24.08 10.85
C ILE A 26 -0.39 -24.57 12.22
N GLU A 27 0.85 -24.20 12.57
CA GLU A 27 1.46 -24.54 13.84
C GLU A 27 1.31 -23.38 14.88
N PRO A 28 1.43 -23.70 16.19
CA PRO A 28 1.38 -22.66 17.24
C PRO A 28 2.48 -21.60 17.07
N GLY A 29 2.10 -20.32 17.26
CA GLY A 29 3.04 -19.19 17.24
C GLY A 29 3.46 -18.73 15.84
N GLU A 30 2.95 -19.32 14.76
CA GLU A 30 3.22 -18.87 13.40
C GLU A 30 2.55 -17.52 13.12
N ARG A 31 3.19 -16.73 12.25
CA ARG A 31 2.66 -15.48 11.71
C ARG A 31 2.55 -15.61 10.21
N VAL A 32 1.37 -16.02 9.77
CA VAL A 32 1.08 -16.38 8.39
C VAL A 32 0.41 -15.22 7.68
N CYS A 33 1.02 -14.73 6.61
CA CYS A 33 0.39 -13.78 5.71
C CYS A 33 -0.25 -14.50 4.52
N LEU A 34 -1.54 -14.25 4.28
CA LEU A 34 -2.24 -14.74 3.10
C LEU A 34 -2.16 -13.69 1.99
N LEU A 35 -1.48 -14.01 0.90
CA LEU A 35 -1.38 -13.18 -0.29
C LEU A 35 -2.22 -13.74 -1.44
N GLY A 36 -2.53 -12.91 -2.40
CA GLY A 36 -3.27 -13.26 -3.61
C GLY A 36 -4.11 -12.10 -4.12
N ARG A 37 -4.53 -12.20 -5.37
CA ARG A 37 -5.37 -11.18 -6.03
C ARG A 37 -6.69 -10.97 -5.29
N ASN A 38 -7.30 -9.80 -5.49
CA ASN A 38 -8.66 -9.57 -5.01
C ASN A 38 -9.63 -10.57 -5.69
N GLY A 39 -10.44 -11.25 -4.86
CA GLY A 39 -11.33 -12.32 -5.31
C GLY A 39 -10.66 -13.70 -5.45
N SER A 40 -9.40 -13.89 -5.04
CA SER A 40 -8.72 -15.21 -5.08
C SER A 40 -9.21 -16.19 -4.02
N GLY A 41 -10.01 -15.74 -3.03
CA GLY A 41 -10.53 -16.59 -1.97
C GLY A 41 -9.88 -16.40 -0.59
N LYS A 42 -9.06 -15.34 -0.36
CA LYS A 42 -8.41 -15.06 0.94
C LYS A 42 -9.39 -15.02 2.11
N SER A 43 -10.39 -14.12 2.01
CA SER A 43 -11.42 -13.99 3.06
C SER A 43 -12.32 -15.25 3.16
N THR A 44 -12.49 -15.98 2.06
CA THR A 44 -13.20 -17.27 2.04
C THR A 44 -12.42 -18.34 2.81
N LEU A 45 -11.10 -18.44 2.58
CA LEU A 45 -10.23 -19.34 3.35
C LEU A 45 -10.28 -19.01 4.84
N MET A 46 -10.25 -17.75 5.23
CA MET A 46 -10.42 -17.35 6.64
C MET A 46 -11.77 -17.78 7.22
N LYS A 47 -12.88 -17.66 6.46
CA LYS A 47 -14.20 -18.13 6.88
C LYS A 47 -14.27 -19.65 7.03
N LEU A 48 -13.59 -20.40 6.16
CA LEU A 48 -13.44 -21.86 6.29
C LEU A 48 -12.66 -22.21 7.57
N LEU A 49 -11.54 -21.53 7.83
CA LEU A 49 -10.71 -21.77 9.02
C LEU A 49 -11.48 -21.54 10.34
N ILE A 50 -12.34 -20.52 10.40
CA ILE A 50 -13.20 -20.24 11.56
C ILE A 50 -14.38 -21.23 11.67
N GLY A 51 -14.87 -21.71 10.53
CA GLY A 51 -16.05 -22.58 10.45
C GLY A 51 -17.34 -21.86 10.12
N ASP A 52 -17.25 -20.61 9.65
CA ASP A 52 -18.39 -19.87 9.13
C ASP A 52 -18.92 -20.49 7.83
N LEU A 53 -18.06 -21.22 7.09
CA LEU A 53 -18.40 -21.93 5.88
C LEU A 53 -17.97 -23.40 6.01
N PRO A 54 -18.81 -24.36 5.56
CA PRO A 54 -18.40 -25.75 5.41
C PRO A 54 -17.48 -25.90 4.18
N VAL A 55 -16.65 -26.93 4.16
CA VAL A 55 -15.89 -27.35 2.97
C VAL A 55 -16.80 -28.12 2.02
N ASP A 56 -16.61 -27.98 0.70
CA ASP A 56 -17.36 -28.74 -0.30
C ASP A 56 -16.79 -30.16 -0.44
N ASP A 57 -15.44 -30.29 -0.39
CA ASP A 57 -14.73 -31.58 -0.44
C ASP A 57 -13.46 -31.49 0.42
N GLY A 58 -12.94 -32.66 0.86
CA GLY A 58 -11.77 -32.72 1.73
C GLY A 58 -12.10 -32.64 3.22
N VAL A 59 -11.08 -32.48 4.05
CA VAL A 59 -11.20 -32.49 5.52
C VAL A 59 -10.52 -31.29 6.14
N LEU A 60 -11.24 -30.62 7.03
CA LEU A 60 -10.70 -29.55 7.90
C LEU A 60 -10.69 -30.05 9.35
N GLU A 61 -9.49 -30.31 9.88
CA GLU A 61 -9.28 -30.70 11.27
C GLU A 61 -8.87 -29.51 12.11
N ARG A 62 -9.45 -29.36 13.29
CA ARG A 62 -9.10 -28.36 14.30
C ARG A 62 -8.71 -29.04 15.59
N GLN A 63 -7.72 -28.52 16.28
CA GLN A 63 -7.36 -29.01 17.61
C GLN A 63 -8.55 -28.84 18.56
N ALA A 64 -8.80 -29.84 19.39
CA ALA A 64 -9.90 -29.79 20.36
C ALA A 64 -9.70 -28.59 21.34
N GLY A 65 -10.76 -27.80 21.53
CA GLY A 65 -10.73 -26.62 22.40
C GLY A 65 -10.05 -25.39 21.83
N LEU A 66 -9.64 -25.41 20.55
CA LEU A 66 -9.01 -24.28 19.89
C LEU A 66 -9.93 -23.06 19.85
N LYS A 67 -9.43 -21.94 20.39
CA LYS A 67 -10.11 -20.64 20.34
C LYS A 67 -9.61 -19.84 19.14
N ILE A 68 -10.50 -19.55 18.18
CA ILE A 68 -10.22 -18.74 17.01
C ILE A 68 -11.03 -17.46 17.12
N ALA A 69 -10.37 -16.31 16.98
CA ALA A 69 -11.04 -15.02 16.88
C ALA A 69 -10.74 -14.35 15.55
N ARG A 70 -11.72 -13.63 15.02
CA ARG A 70 -11.58 -12.80 13.81
C ARG A 70 -11.90 -11.36 14.13
N GLN A 71 -11.05 -10.45 13.68
CA GLN A 71 -11.37 -9.03 13.69
C GLN A 71 -12.46 -8.73 12.67
N ILE A 72 -13.49 -8.01 13.08
CA ILE A 72 -14.57 -7.54 12.19
C ILE A 72 -13.99 -6.45 11.28
N GLN A 73 -14.12 -6.63 9.97
CA GLN A 73 -13.57 -5.72 8.97
C GLN A 73 -14.34 -4.40 8.89
N GLU A 74 -15.67 -4.47 8.90
CA GLU A 74 -16.54 -3.30 8.86
C GLU A 74 -16.80 -2.77 10.27
N VAL A 75 -16.65 -1.45 10.45
CA VAL A 75 -17.03 -0.79 11.69
C VAL A 75 -18.57 -0.74 11.74
N PRO A 76 -19.20 -1.39 12.72
CA PRO A 76 -20.67 -1.40 12.82
C PRO A 76 -21.20 0.03 12.97
N VAL A 77 -22.17 0.39 12.14
CA VAL A 77 -22.85 1.70 12.19
C VAL A 77 -24.02 1.64 13.17
N GLY A 78 -24.24 2.71 13.97
CA GLY A 78 -25.40 2.83 14.87
C GLY A 78 -25.29 2.01 16.16
N ARG A 79 -24.11 1.61 16.59
CA ARG A 79 -23.92 1.00 17.92
C ARG A 79 -23.76 2.07 18.98
N HIS A 80 -24.70 2.09 19.93
CA HIS A 80 -24.69 2.92 21.11
C HIS A 80 -24.03 2.16 22.27
N GLY A 81 -23.15 2.81 23.01
CA GLY A 81 -22.47 2.22 24.16
C GLY A 81 -21.07 2.76 24.36
N THR A 82 -20.44 2.31 25.43
CA THR A 82 -19.06 2.65 25.78
C THR A 82 -18.07 1.72 25.08
N ILE A 83 -16.79 2.06 25.14
CA ILE A 83 -15.70 1.16 24.68
C ILE A 83 -15.76 -0.17 25.45
N PHE A 84 -16.05 -0.12 26.76
CA PHE A 84 -16.20 -1.32 27.57
C PHE A 84 -17.31 -2.24 27.04
N ASP A 85 -18.50 -1.69 26.75
CA ASP A 85 -19.64 -2.45 26.21
C ASP A 85 -19.27 -3.17 24.91
N GLU A 86 -18.57 -2.49 24.01
CA GLU A 86 -18.18 -3.04 22.71
C GLU A 86 -17.13 -4.17 22.85
N VAL A 87 -16.18 -4.03 23.78
CA VAL A 87 -15.17 -5.08 24.04
C VAL A 87 -15.79 -6.26 24.77
N ALA A 88 -16.63 -6.01 25.77
CA ALA A 88 -17.36 -7.07 26.49
C ALA A 88 -18.24 -7.90 25.54
N ALA A 89 -18.82 -7.30 24.50
CA ALA A 89 -19.57 -8.02 23.48
C ALA A 89 -18.73 -9.09 22.75
N GLY A 90 -17.39 -9.04 22.81
CA GLY A 90 -16.50 -10.08 22.34
C GLY A 90 -16.62 -11.40 23.10
N LEU A 91 -17.07 -11.37 24.34
CA LEU A 91 -17.34 -12.55 25.16
C LEU A 91 -18.63 -13.32 24.75
N GLY A 92 -19.28 -12.90 23.66
CA GLY A 92 -20.45 -13.55 23.13
C GLY A 92 -21.69 -13.37 24.02
N LYS A 93 -22.40 -14.46 24.35
CA LYS A 93 -23.69 -14.40 25.09
C LYS A 93 -23.59 -13.80 26.49
N ILE A 94 -22.42 -13.86 27.12
CA ILE A 94 -22.19 -13.32 28.47
C ILE A 94 -21.83 -11.83 28.46
N GLY A 95 -21.38 -11.29 27.32
CA GLY A 95 -20.93 -9.92 27.18
C GLY A 95 -21.90 -8.86 27.70
N PRO A 96 -23.21 -8.88 27.34
CA PRO A 96 -24.19 -7.92 27.85
C PRO A 96 -24.34 -7.95 29.37
N ALA A 97 -24.26 -9.15 29.99
CA ALA A 97 -24.33 -9.30 31.45
C ALA A 97 -23.11 -8.66 32.13
N ILE A 98 -21.91 -8.86 31.58
CA ILE A 98 -20.67 -8.25 32.08
C ILE A 98 -20.71 -6.72 31.93
N ALA A 99 -21.22 -6.19 30.82
CA ALA A 99 -21.39 -4.75 30.61
C ALA A 99 -22.38 -4.13 31.62
N THR A 100 -23.42 -4.85 31.98
CA THR A 100 -24.38 -4.41 33.02
C THR A 100 -23.71 -4.44 34.40
N TYR A 101 -23.03 -5.52 34.75
CA TYR A 101 -22.29 -5.67 36.00
C TYR A 101 -21.26 -4.54 36.19
N HIS A 102 -20.47 -4.20 35.17
CA HIS A 102 -19.51 -3.11 35.22
C HIS A 102 -20.16 -1.74 35.49
N ARG A 103 -21.29 -1.43 34.83
CA ARG A 103 -22.03 -0.19 35.03
C ARG A 103 -22.61 -0.10 36.46
N GLU A 104 -23.03 -1.22 37.01
CA GLU A 104 -23.53 -1.28 38.40
C GLU A 104 -22.37 -1.03 39.39
N GLN A 105 -21.19 -1.59 39.15
CA GLN A 105 -20.02 -1.33 39.99
C GLN A 105 -19.57 0.15 39.94
N GLU A 106 -19.48 0.75 38.74
CA GLU A 106 -19.17 2.19 38.60
C GLU A 106 -20.22 3.07 39.32
N ALA A 107 -21.48 2.67 39.30
CA ALA A 107 -22.54 3.39 40.01
C ALA A 107 -22.47 3.23 41.54
N HIS A 108 -21.92 2.10 42.04
CA HIS A 108 -21.75 1.82 43.46
C HIS A 108 -20.47 2.42 44.05
N GLU A 109 -19.39 2.63 43.29
CA GLU A 109 -18.20 3.35 43.78
C GLU A 109 -18.50 4.82 44.13
N GLY A 110 -19.64 5.36 43.71
CA GLY A 110 -20.15 6.68 44.10
C GLY A 110 -21.12 6.72 45.32
N ARG A 111 -21.55 5.56 45.88
CA ARG A 111 -22.47 5.49 47.02
C ARG A 111 -22.22 4.28 47.91
N ILE A 112 -22.12 4.51 49.21
CA ILE A 112 -22.01 3.48 50.26
C ILE A 112 -23.29 2.62 50.28
N ILE A 113 -23.13 1.37 49.97
CA ILE A 113 -23.88 0.13 50.28
C ILE A 113 -25.33 0.24 50.73
N GLU A 114 -26.26 -0.20 49.91
CA GLU A 114 -27.39 -1.04 50.31
C GLU A 114 -27.65 -2.06 49.19
N THR A 115 -27.61 -3.35 49.56
CA THR A 115 -27.85 -4.49 48.68
C THR A 115 -29.30 -4.47 48.14
N PRO A 116 -29.54 -4.43 46.84
CA PRO A 116 -30.85 -4.67 46.28
C PRO A 116 -31.05 -6.17 45.98
N GLN A 117 -31.92 -6.80 46.72
CA GLN A 117 -32.64 -8.00 46.28
C GLN A 117 -33.73 -7.53 45.29
N SER A 118 -33.47 -7.70 43.99
CA SER A 118 -34.53 -7.72 42.99
C SER A 118 -34.08 -8.55 41.80
N GLU A 119 -34.69 -9.73 41.66
CA GLU A 119 -34.60 -10.57 40.49
C GLU A 119 -35.20 -9.86 39.27
N PRO A 120 -34.56 -9.84 38.09
CA PRO A 120 -35.19 -9.36 36.86
C PRO A 120 -36.05 -10.47 36.25
N GLU A 121 -37.32 -10.16 36.12
CA GLU A 121 -38.30 -10.93 35.32
C GLU A 121 -38.04 -10.68 33.83
N ASP A 122 -37.06 -11.38 33.21
CA ASP A 122 -37.14 -11.73 31.78
C ASP A 122 -36.07 -12.80 31.45
N GLY A 123 -36.55 -13.94 30.95
CA GLY A 123 -35.81 -15.20 30.82
C GLY A 123 -34.82 -15.31 29.66
N SER A 124 -34.06 -14.25 29.29
CA SER A 124 -33.15 -14.26 28.16
C SER A 124 -31.66 -13.95 28.45
N VAL A 125 -31.31 -13.66 29.71
CA VAL A 125 -29.90 -13.35 30.07
C VAL A 125 -29.25 -14.59 30.68
N ALA A 126 -28.14 -15.04 30.13
CA ALA A 126 -27.35 -16.11 30.70
C ALA A 126 -26.94 -15.70 32.13
N HIS A 127 -27.42 -16.41 33.16
CA HIS A 127 -26.99 -16.21 34.53
C HIS A 127 -25.48 -16.49 34.61
N VAL A 128 -24.70 -15.44 34.78
CA VAL A 128 -23.27 -15.53 35.10
C VAL A 128 -23.17 -15.44 36.62
N ASP A 129 -22.49 -16.41 37.25
CA ASP A 129 -22.24 -16.37 38.68
C ASP A 129 -21.40 -15.12 39.00
N VAL A 130 -21.70 -14.41 40.08
CA VAL A 130 -21.03 -13.12 40.44
C VAL A 130 -19.50 -13.29 40.53
N ALA A 131 -19.03 -14.47 40.95
CA ALA A 131 -17.60 -14.78 40.99
C ALA A 131 -16.95 -14.88 39.59
N ASP A 132 -17.69 -15.38 38.61
CA ASP A 132 -17.23 -15.46 37.21
C ASP A 132 -17.38 -14.11 36.51
N ALA A 133 -18.40 -13.31 36.85
CA ALA A 133 -18.59 -11.96 36.28
C ALA A 133 -17.38 -11.06 36.54
N TRP A 134 -16.87 -11.05 37.79
CA TRP A 134 -15.66 -10.29 38.14
C TRP A 134 -14.43 -10.70 37.32
N LYS A 135 -14.24 -12.00 37.09
CA LYS A 135 -13.12 -12.50 36.28
C LYS A 135 -13.18 -12.00 34.85
N TYR A 136 -14.36 -12.03 34.22
CA TYR A 136 -14.54 -11.57 32.84
C TYR A 136 -14.43 -10.03 32.74
N GLU A 137 -14.96 -9.30 33.74
CA GLU A 137 -14.77 -7.87 33.84
C GLU A 137 -13.28 -7.49 33.89
N GLN A 138 -12.52 -8.15 34.77
CA GLN A 138 -11.08 -7.93 34.86
C GLN A 138 -10.36 -8.23 33.55
N GLN A 139 -10.78 -9.29 32.84
CA GLN A 139 -10.23 -9.64 31.52
C GLN A 139 -10.50 -8.53 30.47
N VAL A 140 -11.69 -7.90 30.50
CA VAL A 140 -12.00 -6.74 29.65
C VAL A 140 -11.13 -5.53 30.03
N ILE A 141 -11.01 -5.23 31.34
CA ILE A 141 -10.18 -4.10 31.82
C ILE A 141 -8.72 -4.29 31.45
N ASP A 142 -8.17 -5.50 31.60
CA ASP A 142 -6.79 -5.81 31.27
C ASP A 142 -6.50 -5.61 29.77
N ILE A 143 -7.41 -6.05 28.88
CA ILE A 143 -7.22 -5.84 27.45
C ILE A 143 -7.35 -4.37 27.07
N LEU A 144 -8.28 -3.63 27.69
CA LEU A 144 -8.41 -2.19 27.49
C LEU A 144 -7.16 -1.44 27.95
N GLY A 145 -6.57 -1.83 29.09
CA GLY A 145 -5.30 -1.29 29.58
C GLY A 145 -4.15 -1.54 28.61
N ARG A 146 -3.99 -2.78 28.11
CA ARG A 146 -2.98 -3.14 27.11
C ARG A 146 -3.14 -2.35 25.80
N MET A 147 -4.38 -2.05 25.43
CA MET A 147 -4.73 -1.29 24.24
C MET A 147 -4.74 0.23 24.43
N GLN A 148 -4.51 0.71 25.66
CA GLN A 148 -4.57 2.13 26.03
C GLN A 148 -5.91 2.77 25.65
N LEU A 149 -7.01 2.07 25.94
CA LEU A 149 -8.38 2.49 25.68
C LEU A 149 -9.07 2.88 27.00
N GLU A 150 -9.77 4.01 26.97
CA GLU A 150 -10.54 4.50 28.12
C GLU A 150 -11.94 3.85 28.13
N PRO A 151 -12.28 3.04 29.15
CA PRO A 151 -13.48 2.21 29.16
C PRO A 151 -14.79 2.98 28.97
N SER A 152 -14.92 4.12 29.65
CA SER A 152 -16.15 4.93 29.74
C SER A 152 -16.44 5.78 28.48
N ARG A 153 -15.48 5.92 27.57
CA ARG A 153 -15.64 6.77 26.39
C ARG A 153 -16.67 6.20 25.40
N PRO A 154 -17.60 7.02 24.86
CA PRO A 154 -18.58 6.58 23.88
C PRO A 154 -17.92 6.10 22.57
N PHE A 155 -18.28 4.90 22.09
CA PHE A 155 -17.75 4.30 20.88
C PHE A 155 -17.99 5.15 19.62
N GLU A 156 -19.15 5.81 19.54
CA GLU A 156 -19.53 6.63 18.38
C GLU A 156 -18.60 7.82 18.13
N GLN A 157 -18.07 8.41 19.21
CA GLN A 157 -17.22 9.60 19.15
C GLN A 157 -15.76 9.32 18.81
N LEU A 158 -15.41 8.04 18.61
CA LEU A 158 -14.05 7.62 18.31
C LEU A 158 -13.69 7.88 16.84
N SER A 159 -12.42 8.19 16.61
CA SER A 159 -11.84 8.16 15.25
C SER A 159 -11.89 6.74 14.66
N SER A 160 -11.81 6.63 13.33
CA SER A 160 -11.78 5.33 12.63
C SER A 160 -10.67 4.41 13.15
N GLY A 161 -9.49 4.94 13.39
CA GLY A 161 -8.35 4.19 13.96
C GLY A 161 -8.63 3.69 15.38
N MET A 162 -9.23 4.54 16.23
CA MET A 162 -9.62 4.14 17.60
C MET A 162 -10.72 3.09 17.58
N LYS A 163 -11.73 3.21 16.71
CA LYS A 163 -12.78 2.18 16.54
C LYS A 163 -12.18 0.83 16.17
N ARG A 164 -11.22 0.79 15.23
CA ARG A 164 -10.54 -0.46 14.86
C ARG A 164 -9.72 -1.04 16.00
N ARG A 165 -9.08 -0.19 16.81
CA ARG A 165 -8.37 -0.62 18.03
C ARG A 165 -9.32 -1.28 19.02
N VAL A 166 -10.54 -0.73 19.19
CA VAL A 166 -11.60 -1.34 20.02
C VAL A 166 -12.08 -2.67 19.45
N LEU A 167 -12.27 -2.77 18.12
CA LEU A 167 -12.68 -4.03 17.48
C LEU A 167 -11.58 -5.11 17.59
N LEU A 168 -10.31 -4.71 17.59
CA LEU A 168 -9.22 -5.63 17.86
C LEU A 168 -9.22 -6.09 19.33
N ALA A 169 -9.45 -5.18 20.28
CA ALA A 169 -9.62 -5.51 21.70
C ALA A 169 -10.76 -6.51 21.91
N ARG A 170 -11.89 -6.29 21.23
CA ARG A 170 -13.03 -7.20 21.22
C ARG A 170 -12.69 -8.61 20.73
N ALA A 171 -11.83 -8.73 19.69
CA ALA A 171 -11.39 -10.03 19.20
C ALA A 171 -10.43 -10.71 20.19
N LEU A 172 -9.60 -9.93 20.89
CA LEU A 172 -8.59 -10.43 21.80
C LEU A 172 -9.10 -10.75 23.20
N VAL A 173 -10.27 -10.22 23.59
CA VAL A 173 -10.81 -10.43 24.95
C VAL A 173 -11.06 -11.90 25.28
N THR A 174 -11.27 -12.76 24.27
CA THR A 174 -11.42 -14.20 24.43
C THR A 174 -10.11 -14.96 24.62
N GLU A 175 -8.96 -14.26 24.57
CA GLU A 175 -7.61 -14.85 24.59
C GLU A 175 -7.48 -15.97 23.54
N PRO A 176 -7.60 -15.63 22.23
CA PRO A 176 -7.60 -16.64 21.18
C PRO A 176 -6.22 -17.25 20.96
N ASP A 177 -6.18 -18.58 20.66
CA ASP A 177 -4.98 -19.28 20.22
C ASP A 177 -4.60 -18.86 18.77
N VAL A 178 -5.63 -18.56 17.95
CA VAL A 178 -5.45 -18.09 16.57
C VAL A 178 -6.25 -16.80 16.36
N LEU A 179 -5.55 -15.75 15.95
CA LEU A 179 -6.14 -14.46 15.61
C LEU A 179 -6.13 -14.28 14.08
N LEU A 180 -7.32 -14.03 13.51
CA LEU A 180 -7.50 -13.78 12.08
C LEU A 180 -7.73 -12.28 11.84
N LEU A 181 -6.91 -11.67 10.98
CA LEU A 181 -6.99 -10.25 10.61
C LEU A 181 -7.17 -10.10 9.10
N ASP A 182 -8.27 -9.50 8.68
CA ASP A 182 -8.57 -9.26 7.27
C ASP A 182 -8.39 -7.76 6.96
N GLU A 183 -7.32 -7.42 6.24
CA GLU A 183 -6.90 -6.05 5.89
C GLU A 183 -6.90 -5.09 7.11
N PRO A 184 -6.12 -5.40 8.17
CA PRO A 184 -6.18 -4.63 9.41
C PRO A 184 -5.61 -3.21 9.27
N THR A 185 -4.81 -2.94 8.24
CA THR A 185 -4.17 -1.63 7.96
C THR A 185 -5.03 -0.70 7.13
N ASN A 186 -6.07 -1.20 6.42
CA ASN A 186 -6.92 -0.38 5.56
C ASN A 186 -7.59 0.76 6.33
N HIS A 187 -7.58 1.96 5.76
CA HIS A 187 -8.15 3.19 6.32
C HIS A 187 -7.57 3.61 7.70
N LEU A 188 -6.46 3.02 8.13
CA LEU A 188 -5.71 3.47 9.29
C LEU A 188 -4.69 4.54 8.87
N ASP A 189 -4.46 5.51 9.76
CA ASP A 189 -3.33 6.42 9.60
C ASP A 189 -2.01 5.74 10.03
N ILE A 190 -0.90 6.34 9.63
CA ILE A 190 0.43 5.76 9.84
C ILE A 190 0.73 5.54 11.34
N GLU A 191 0.22 6.41 12.22
CA GLU A 191 0.41 6.26 13.67
C GLU A 191 -0.33 5.02 14.20
N ALA A 192 -1.57 4.81 13.76
CA ALA A 192 -2.35 3.62 14.11
C ALA A 192 -1.74 2.34 13.55
N ILE A 193 -1.21 2.37 12.31
CA ILE A 193 -0.50 1.24 11.70
C ILE A 193 0.76 0.90 12.50
N THR A 194 1.58 1.90 12.83
CA THR A 194 2.82 1.71 13.61
C THR A 194 2.53 1.15 15.00
N TRP A 195 1.48 1.65 15.65
CA TRP A 195 1.03 1.11 16.92
C TRP A 195 0.59 -0.37 16.79
N LEU A 196 -0.21 -0.68 15.75
CA LEU A 196 -0.69 -2.04 15.48
C LEU A 196 0.47 -3.02 15.24
N GLU A 197 1.46 -2.61 14.44
CA GLU A 197 2.71 -3.38 14.23
C GLU A 197 3.41 -3.68 15.55
N GLY A 198 3.61 -2.64 16.38
CA GLY A 198 4.26 -2.77 17.67
C GLY A 198 3.51 -3.67 18.66
N PHE A 199 2.17 -3.67 18.61
CA PHE A 199 1.33 -4.55 19.40
C PHE A 199 1.41 -6.00 18.92
N LEU A 200 1.17 -6.24 17.62
CA LEU A 200 1.16 -7.59 17.03
C LEU A 200 2.55 -8.24 17.02
N SER A 201 3.63 -7.46 16.97
CA SER A 201 4.99 -8.01 17.10
C SER A 201 5.26 -8.66 18.46
N LYS A 202 4.52 -8.25 19.50
CA LYS A 202 4.62 -8.78 20.87
C LYS A 202 3.55 -9.84 21.18
N TYR A 203 2.60 -10.04 20.26
CA TYR A 203 1.55 -11.03 20.44
C TYR A 203 2.12 -12.44 20.36
N SER A 204 1.82 -13.28 21.34
CA SER A 204 2.39 -14.63 21.49
C SER A 204 1.55 -15.73 20.82
N GLY A 205 0.29 -15.45 20.47
CA GLY A 205 -0.59 -16.40 19.78
C GLY A 205 -0.26 -16.54 18.30
N THR A 206 -0.93 -17.46 17.63
CA THR A 206 -0.81 -17.64 16.19
C THR A 206 -1.58 -16.55 15.46
N LEU A 207 -0.96 -15.96 14.45
CA LEU A 207 -1.53 -14.87 13.67
C LEU A 207 -1.67 -15.28 12.21
N ILE A 208 -2.89 -15.18 11.67
CA ILE A 208 -3.14 -15.32 10.23
C ILE A 208 -3.75 -14.00 9.75
N PHE A 209 -3.12 -13.37 8.77
CA PHE A 209 -3.57 -12.06 8.31
C PHE A 209 -3.51 -11.91 6.79
N VAL A 210 -4.41 -11.10 6.27
CA VAL A 210 -4.40 -10.61 4.89
C VAL A 210 -3.99 -9.15 4.94
N THR A 211 -3.03 -8.74 4.13
CA THR A 211 -2.69 -7.32 3.97
C THR A 211 -2.07 -7.05 2.62
N HIS A 212 -2.24 -5.84 2.14
CA HIS A 212 -1.53 -5.28 0.98
C HIS A 212 -0.46 -4.27 1.40
N ASP A 213 -0.34 -3.94 2.70
CA ASP A 213 0.72 -3.11 3.26
C ASP A 213 2.03 -3.93 3.34
N ARG A 214 2.96 -3.62 2.43
CA ARG A 214 4.24 -4.33 2.29
C ARG A 214 5.14 -4.19 3.52
N MET A 215 5.17 -3.00 4.16
CA MET A 215 5.97 -2.78 5.36
C MET A 215 5.41 -3.53 6.58
N PHE A 216 4.08 -3.57 6.70
CA PHE A 216 3.41 -4.36 7.72
C PHE A 216 3.71 -5.86 7.56
N LEU A 217 3.66 -6.36 6.33
CA LEU A 217 3.99 -7.73 5.98
C LEU A 217 5.46 -8.05 6.33
N GLN A 218 6.40 -7.22 5.89
CA GLN A 218 7.84 -7.41 6.16
C GLN A 218 8.17 -7.50 7.66
N ARG A 219 7.45 -6.73 8.49
CA ARG A 219 7.70 -6.70 9.94
C ARG A 219 7.10 -7.88 10.70
N LEU A 220 5.99 -8.41 10.23
CA LEU A 220 5.20 -9.38 11.00
C LEU A 220 5.24 -10.80 10.44
N ALA A 221 5.26 -10.99 9.11
CA ALA A 221 5.15 -12.30 8.51
C ALA A 221 6.42 -13.13 8.70
N THR A 222 6.25 -14.36 9.20
CA THR A 222 7.30 -15.39 9.23
C THR A 222 7.08 -16.45 8.15
N ARG A 223 5.88 -16.50 7.58
CA ARG A 223 5.46 -17.43 6.54
C ARG A 223 4.44 -16.77 5.63
N ILE A 224 4.58 -16.96 4.34
CA ILE A 224 3.69 -16.40 3.33
C ILE A 224 2.99 -17.54 2.61
N ILE A 225 1.66 -17.45 2.51
CA ILE A 225 0.84 -18.37 1.75
C ILE A 225 0.17 -17.58 0.63
N GLU A 226 0.50 -17.92 -0.60
CA GLU A 226 -0.08 -17.27 -1.77
C GLU A 226 -1.20 -18.11 -2.35
N ILE A 227 -2.38 -17.48 -2.56
CA ILE A 227 -3.51 -18.10 -3.26
C ILE A 227 -3.43 -17.67 -4.72
N ASP A 228 -3.00 -18.57 -5.59
CA ASP A 228 -2.97 -18.34 -7.03
C ASP A 228 -3.77 -19.43 -7.77
N ARG A 229 -4.73 -19.00 -8.60
CA ARG A 229 -5.54 -19.86 -9.46
C ARG A 229 -6.20 -21.05 -8.75
N GLY A 230 -6.61 -20.87 -7.48
CA GLY A 230 -7.28 -21.88 -6.66
C GLY A 230 -6.31 -22.81 -5.92
N ARG A 231 -5.01 -22.65 -6.05
CA ARG A 231 -3.98 -23.42 -5.34
C ARG A 231 -3.33 -22.57 -4.27
N LEU A 232 -2.84 -23.22 -3.21
CA LEU A 232 -1.98 -22.60 -2.22
C LEU A 232 -0.51 -22.88 -2.54
N LEU A 233 0.26 -21.81 -2.58
CA LEU A 233 1.72 -21.85 -2.66
C LEU A 233 2.29 -21.41 -1.31
N ASP A 234 3.02 -22.29 -0.65
CA ASP A 234 3.57 -22.08 0.68
C ASP A 234 5.04 -21.63 0.58
N TRP A 235 5.32 -20.45 1.11
CA TRP A 235 6.62 -19.82 1.09
C TRP A 235 7.10 -19.58 2.53
N THR A 236 7.87 -20.53 3.07
CA THR A 236 8.50 -20.38 4.38
C THR A 236 9.76 -19.52 4.24
N CYS A 237 9.57 -18.21 4.05
CA CYS A 237 10.65 -17.24 3.90
C CYS A 237 10.14 -15.83 4.21
N ASP A 238 11.05 -14.87 4.34
CA ASP A 238 10.74 -13.46 4.43
C ASP A 238 10.22 -12.89 3.10
N TYR A 239 9.65 -11.70 3.13
CA TYR A 239 9.02 -11.08 1.97
C TYR A 239 10.01 -10.75 0.84
N ALA A 240 11.23 -10.32 1.17
CA ALA A 240 12.24 -10.03 0.16
C ALA A 240 12.66 -11.29 -0.60
N THR A 241 12.91 -12.38 0.11
CA THR A 241 13.20 -13.70 -0.47
C THR A 241 12.01 -14.24 -1.27
N PHE A 242 10.77 -14.03 -0.78
CA PHE A 242 9.55 -14.39 -1.49
C PHE A 242 9.47 -13.72 -2.87
N LEU A 243 9.73 -12.41 -2.96
CA LEU A 243 9.68 -11.68 -4.23
C LEU A 243 10.67 -12.27 -5.24
N VAL A 244 11.91 -12.50 -4.83
CA VAL A 244 12.95 -13.10 -5.71
C VAL A 244 12.56 -14.51 -6.15
N ARG A 245 12.09 -15.36 -5.23
CA ARG A 245 11.68 -16.73 -5.57
C ARG A 245 10.44 -16.75 -6.46
N LYS A 246 9.50 -15.85 -6.23
CA LYS A 246 8.30 -15.69 -7.06
C LYS A 246 8.69 -15.30 -8.48
N GLU A 247 9.57 -14.33 -8.66
CA GLU A 247 10.05 -13.92 -9.99
C GLU A 247 10.73 -15.08 -10.72
N MET A 248 11.60 -15.82 -10.05
CA MET A 248 12.24 -17.02 -10.61
C MET A 248 11.22 -18.10 -11.00
N ALA A 249 10.24 -18.37 -10.14
CA ALA A 249 9.20 -19.36 -10.42
C ALA A 249 8.36 -18.98 -11.64
N LEU A 250 8.07 -17.67 -11.78
CA LEU A 250 7.32 -17.12 -12.91
C LEU A 250 8.10 -17.21 -14.23
N ALA A 251 9.37 -16.86 -14.22
CA ALA A 251 10.24 -17.00 -15.40
C ALA A 251 10.37 -18.48 -15.81
N ALA A 252 10.45 -19.39 -14.84
CA ALA A 252 10.46 -20.82 -15.12
C ALA A 252 9.12 -21.31 -15.72
N GLU A 253 7.98 -20.87 -15.17
CA GLU A 253 6.64 -21.20 -15.71
C GLU A 253 6.49 -20.69 -17.15
N GLU A 254 6.91 -19.45 -17.43
CA GLU A 254 6.86 -18.85 -18.77
C GLU A 254 7.71 -19.65 -19.77
N SER A 255 8.93 -20.04 -19.38
CA SER A 255 9.81 -20.86 -20.20
C SER A 255 9.21 -22.23 -20.49
N GLN A 256 8.63 -22.89 -19.48
CA GLN A 256 7.95 -24.20 -19.65
C GLN A 256 6.73 -24.06 -20.56
N ASN A 257 5.94 -22.99 -20.40
CA ASN A 257 4.78 -22.71 -21.23
C ASN A 257 5.19 -22.47 -22.70
N ALA A 258 6.25 -21.72 -22.95
CA ALA A 258 6.75 -21.49 -24.30
C ALA A 258 7.24 -22.79 -24.96
N LEU A 259 7.91 -23.67 -24.20
CA LEU A 259 8.33 -25.00 -24.68
C LEU A 259 7.11 -25.90 -24.98
N PHE A 260 6.11 -25.89 -24.11
CA PHE A 260 4.87 -26.65 -24.29
C PHE A 260 4.12 -26.17 -25.54
N ASP A 261 3.97 -24.85 -25.74
CA ASP A 261 3.30 -24.28 -26.91
C ASP A 261 4.05 -24.58 -28.22
N LYS A 262 5.41 -24.56 -28.19
CA LYS A 262 6.22 -25.03 -29.33
C LYS A 262 5.97 -26.51 -29.63
N LYS A 263 5.91 -27.37 -28.59
CA LYS A 263 5.62 -28.80 -28.77
C LYS A 263 4.22 -29.01 -29.33
N LEU A 264 3.20 -28.29 -28.82
CA LEU A 264 1.83 -28.36 -29.30
C LEU A 264 1.75 -27.92 -30.78
N ALA A 265 2.40 -26.82 -31.15
CA ALA A 265 2.43 -26.34 -32.53
C ALA A 265 3.07 -27.37 -33.50
N ILE A 266 4.16 -28.03 -33.09
CA ILE A 266 4.79 -29.09 -33.90
C ILE A 266 3.84 -30.27 -34.08
N GLU A 267 3.17 -30.74 -33.03
CA GLU A 267 2.20 -31.83 -33.13
C GLU A 267 0.97 -31.45 -33.97
N GLU A 268 0.52 -30.19 -33.91
CA GLU A 268 -0.57 -29.70 -34.75
C GLU A 268 -0.22 -29.67 -36.23
N VAL A 269 0.97 -29.18 -36.58
CA VAL A 269 1.48 -29.20 -37.97
C VAL A 269 1.59 -30.64 -38.45
N TRP A 270 2.13 -31.54 -37.63
CA TRP A 270 2.29 -32.93 -37.99
C TRP A 270 0.95 -33.65 -38.22
N VAL A 271 -0.08 -33.41 -37.39
CA VAL A 271 -1.43 -33.97 -37.57
C VAL A 271 -2.06 -33.45 -38.87
N ARG A 272 -1.85 -32.15 -39.24
CA ARG A 272 -2.38 -31.57 -40.49
C ARG A 272 -1.68 -32.16 -41.72
N THR A 273 -0.38 -32.42 -41.67
CA THR A 273 0.40 -32.91 -42.81
C THR A 273 0.42 -34.42 -42.94
N GLY A 274 0.24 -35.18 -41.85
CA GLY A 274 0.41 -36.64 -41.77
C GLY A 274 -0.80 -37.52 -42.11
N ILE A 275 -1.96 -36.95 -42.49
CA ILE A 275 -3.26 -37.66 -42.60
C ILE A 275 -3.35 -38.58 -43.85
N LYS A 276 -2.47 -38.49 -44.83
CA LYS A 276 -2.64 -39.26 -46.10
C LYS A 276 -2.09 -40.70 -46.12
N ALA A 277 -1.35 -41.19 -45.18
CA ALA A 277 -0.62 -42.45 -45.35
C ALA A 277 -0.77 -43.62 -44.37
N ARG A 278 -1.28 -43.50 -43.13
CA ARG A 278 -1.39 -44.66 -42.20
C ARG A 278 -2.43 -44.47 -41.08
N ARG A 279 -3.65 -45.02 -41.27
CA ARG A 279 -4.78 -44.89 -40.31
C ARG A 279 -4.55 -45.45 -38.90
N VAL A 280 -3.85 -46.54 -38.74
CA VAL A 280 -3.83 -47.29 -37.46
C VAL A 280 -2.76 -46.76 -36.47
N ARG A 281 -1.65 -46.17 -36.95
CA ARG A 281 -0.56 -45.66 -36.07
C ARG A 281 -0.80 -44.23 -35.53
N ASN A 282 -1.84 -43.57 -36.00
CA ASN A 282 -2.09 -42.15 -35.69
C ASN A 282 -3.07 -41.91 -34.53
N GLU A 283 -3.89 -42.91 -34.12
CA GLU A 283 -4.87 -42.70 -33.05
C GLU A 283 -4.26 -42.36 -31.69
N GLY A 284 -3.13 -42.97 -31.35
CA GLY A 284 -2.39 -42.63 -30.13
C GLY A 284 -1.90 -41.20 -30.09
N ARG A 285 -1.38 -40.71 -31.22
CA ARG A 285 -0.88 -39.33 -31.34
C ARG A 285 -2.03 -38.30 -31.38
N VAL A 286 -3.13 -38.63 -32.03
CA VAL A 286 -4.35 -37.81 -32.01
C VAL A 286 -4.95 -37.71 -30.59
N ARG A 287 -4.94 -38.81 -29.84
CA ARG A 287 -5.32 -38.80 -28.40
C ARG A 287 -4.35 -37.94 -27.58
N ALA A 288 -3.04 -38.06 -27.82
CA ALA A 288 -2.03 -37.22 -27.16
C ALA A 288 -2.20 -35.72 -27.50
N LEU A 289 -2.50 -35.36 -28.77
CA LEU A 289 -2.80 -33.99 -29.15
C LEU A 289 -4.06 -33.46 -28.49
N LYS A 290 -5.14 -34.26 -28.43
CA LYS A 290 -6.37 -33.89 -27.72
C LYS A 290 -6.08 -33.62 -26.23
N ARG A 291 -5.25 -34.46 -25.59
CA ARG A 291 -4.84 -34.28 -24.21
C ARG A 291 -4.02 -32.98 -24.04
N LEU A 292 -3.05 -32.71 -24.91
CA LEU A 292 -2.26 -31.46 -24.90
C LEU A 292 -3.14 -30.23 -25.11
N ARG A 293 -4.16 -30.30 -25.97
CA ARG A 293 -5.13 -29.22 -26.15
C ARG A 293 -6.03 -29.01 -24.93
N SER A 294 -6.46 -30.09 -24.27
CA SER A 294 -7.19 -30.01 -23.00
C SER A 294 -6.32 -29.39 -21.94
N GLU A 295 -5.08 -29.86 -21.77
CA GLU A 295 -4.12 -29.30 -20.82
C GLU A 295 -3.83 -27.81 -21.07
N ARG A 296 -3.83 -27.38 -22.35
CA ARG A 296 -3.71 -25.95 -22.69
C ARG A 296 -4.99 -25.17 -22.37
N SER A 297 -6.19 -25.72 -22.66
CA SER A 297 -7.47 -25.06 -22.38
C SER A 297 -7.75 -24.94 -20.88
N ASP A 298 -7.29 -25.93 -20.10
CA ASP A 298 -7.44 -25.97 -18.64
C ASP A 298 -6.44 -25.03 -17.95
N ARG A 299 -5.42 -24.56 -18.69
CA ARG A 299 -4.44 -23.59 -18.18
C ARG A 299 -5.13 -22.25 -17.95
N ARG A 300 -5.22 -21.81 -16.71
CA ARG A 300 -5.65 -20.45 -16.38
C ARG A 300 -4.52 -19.49 -16.77
N GLU A 301 -4.72 -18.75 -17.85
CA GLU A 301 -3.72 -17.81 -18.37
C GLU A 301 -3.45 -16.71 -17.35
N ARG A 302 -2.17 -16.33 -17.24
CA ARG A 302 -1.75 -15.19 -16.47
C ARG A 302 -1.95 -13.93 -17.31
N ILE A 303 -2.53 -12.91 -16.72
CA ILE A 303 -2.69 -11.61 -17.36
C ILE A 303 -1.31 -10.94 -17.32
N GLY A 304 -0.78 -10.56 -18.49
CA GLY A 304 0.62 -10.21 -18.73
C GLY A 304 1.17 -8.97 -18.02
N ASN A 305 2.46 -8.67 -18.26
CA ASN A 305 3.17 -7.49 -17.76
C ASN A 305 2.65 -6.21 -18.40
N ILE A 306 2.50 -5.17 -17.59
CA ILE A 306 1.87 -3.90 -17.94
C ILE A 306 2.88 -2.97 -18.59
N ARG A 307 2.52 -2.39 -19.74
CA ARG A 307 3.18 -1.22 -20.34
C ARG A 307 2.10 -0.25 -20.77
N VAL A 308 1.85 0.77 -19.97
CA VAL A 308 0.84 1.81 -20.28
C VAL A 308 1.53 3.01 -20.90
N GLU A 309 1.13 3.39 -22.10
CA GLU A 309 1.49 4.68 -22.69
C GLU A 309 0.60 5.77 -22.10
N GLN A 310 1.21 6.79 -21.50
CA GLN A 310 0.49 7.90 -20.88
C GLN A 310 0.36 9.10 -21.82
N HIS A 311 -0.60 9.99 -21.50
CA HIS A 311 -0.79 11.25 -22.22
C HIS A 311 0.38 12.21 -22.00
N THR A 312 1.16 12.48 -23.05
CA THR A 312 2.27 13.46 -23.03
C THR A 312 1.97 14.73 -23.85
N ASP A 313 0.89 14.74 -24.62
CA ASP A 313 0.59 15.79 -25.63
C ASP A 313 -0.19 16.99 -25.07
N LEU A 314 -0.41 17.05 -23.77
CA LEU A 314 -1.02 18.23 -23.18
C LEU A 314 -0.07 19.43 -23.26
N GLU A 315 -0.62 20.61 -23.62
CA GLU A 315 0.09 21.85 -23.42
C GLU A 315 0.60 21.88 -21.98
N LYS A 316 1.93 21.96 -21.85
CA LYS A 316 2.59 21.93 -20.54
C LYS A 316 2.01 23.04 -19.66
N SER A 317 1.61 22.74 -18.44
CA SER A 317 1.27 23.77 -17.45
C SER A 317 2.42 24.79 -17.35
N GLY A 318 2.14 25.99 -16.84
CA GLY A 318 3.19 26.93 -16.45
C GLY A 318 4.18 26.27 -15.47
N GLN A 319 5.34 26.83 -15.27
CA GLN A 319 6.32 26.31 -14.31
C GLN A 319 5.76 26.30 -12.88
N LEU A 320 5.01 27.36 -12.50
CA LEU A 320 4.23 27.40 -11.27
C LEU A 320 2.89 26.69 -11.50
N VAL A 321 2.60 25.65 -10.72
CA VAL A 321 1.31 24.95 -10.73
C VAL A 321 0.41 25.52 -9.63
N LEU A 322 0.88 25.54 -8.39
CA LEU A 322 0.14 26.04 -7.24
C LEU A 322 1.07 26.81 -6.31
N GLY A 323 0.60 27.89 -5.70
CA GLY A 323 1.34 28.61 -4.68
C GLY A 323 0.41 29.11 -3.59
N THR A 324 0.82 28.97 -2.33
CA THR A 324 0.07 29.53 -1.19
C THR A 324 0.96 30.45 -0.37
N LYS A 325 0.35 31.50 0.19
CA LYS A 325 1.02 32.40 1.15
C LYS A 325 0.13 32.61 2.36
N GLY A 326 0.62 32.22 3.54
CA GLY A 326 -0.06 32.42 4.81
C GLY A 326 -1.46 31.80 4.86
N LEU A 327 -1.65 30.62 4.20
CA LEU A 327 -2.94 29.97 4.09
C LEU A 327 -3.43 29.56 5.47
N ARG A 328 -4.63 30.02 5.83
CA ARG A 328 -5.33 29.62 7.05
C ARG A 328 -6.76 29.19 6.74
N TYR A 329 -7.19 28.14 7.42
CA TYR A 329 -8.54 27.63 7.28
C TYR A 329 -9.08 27.10 8.60
N ASP A 330 -10.24 27.62 9.01
CA ASP A 330 -10.93 27.28 10.25
C ASP A 330 -12.31 26.67 9.94
N ILE A 331 -12.69 25.60 10.63
CA ILE A 331 -14.03 24.99 10.56
C ILE A 331 -14.58 24.89 11.98
N GLY A 332 -15.74 25.50 12.23
CA GLY A 332 -16.44 25.36 13.53
C GLY A 332 -15.59 25.76 14.73
N GLY A 333 -14.72 26.75 14.57
CA GLY A 333 -13.82 27.23 15.63
C GLY A 333 -12.56 26.37 15.83
N ARG A 334 -12.37 25.33 15.01
CA ARG A 334 -11.12 24.54 14.99
C ARG A 334 -10.24 25.01 13.86
N ASN A 335 -8.99 25.30 14.18
CA ASN A 335 -7.97 25.64 13.19
C ASN A 335 -7.49 24.33 12.52
N ILE A 336 -7.76 24.20 11.22
CA ILE A 336 -7.40 23.02 10.42
C ILE A 336 -6.05 23.23 9.73
N ILE A 337 -5.79 24.47 9.24
CA ILE A 337 -4.55 24.85 8.60
C ILE A 337 -4.18 26.24 9.11
N ASP A 338 -2.95 26.39 9.58
CA ASP A 338 -2.43 27.64 10.12
C ASP A 338 -1.16 28.08 9.41
N ASN A 339 -1.21 29.29 8.81
CA ASN A 339 -0.09 29.98 8.18
C ASN A 339 0.76 29.11 7.22
N PHE A 340 0.10 28.29 6.40
CA PHE A 340 0.79 27.41 5.45
C PHE A 340 1.19 28.16 4.17
N SER A 341 2.47 28.05 3.79
CA SER A 341 3.00 28.62 2.57
C SER A 341 3.83 27.59 1.83
N THR A 342 3.53 27.37 0.55
CA THR A 342 4.25 26.43 -0.32
C THR A 342 4.19 26.88 -1.77
N VAL A 343 5.10 26.31 -2.59
CA VAL A 343 5.15 26.50 -4.04
C VAL A 343 5.28 25.14 -4.70
N VAL A 344 4.28 24.76 -5.48
CA VAL A 344 4.27 23.52 -6.24
C VAL A 344 4.62 23.83 -7.70
N THR A 345 5.63 23.17 -8.21
CA THR A 345 6.11 23.34 -9.57
C THR A 345 5.69 22.17 -10.47
N ARG A 346 5.82 22.37 -11.77
CA ARG A 346 5.50 21.32 -12.74
C ARG A 346 6.45 20.14 -12.59
N GLY A 347 5.88 18.92 -12.49
CA GLY A 347 6.61 17.68 -12.35
C GLY A 347 6.81 17.24 -10.90
N ASP A 348 6.45 18.09 -9.92
CA ASP A 348 6.52 17.70 -8.52
C ASP A 348 5.53 16.56 -8.21
N LYS A 349 5.97 15.59 -7.42
CA LYS A 349 5.15 14.50 -6.90
C LYS A 349 5.10 14.61 -5.39
N ILE A 350 4.00 15.13 -4.87
CA ILE A 350 3.86 15.53 -3.47
C ILE A 350 2.94 14.58 -2.72
N GLY A 351 3.47 13.98 -1.65
CA GLY A 351 2.71 13.17 -0.70
C GLY A 351 2.19 14.00 0.47
N ILE A 352 0.92 13.85 0.84
CA ILE A 352 0.33 14.52 2.01
C ILE A 352 0.12 13.48 3.10
N ILE A 353 0.77 13.68 4.25
CA ILE A 353 0.80 12.76 5.38
C ILE A 353 0.19 13.43 6.61
N GLY A 354 -0.58 12.67 7.38
CA GLY A 354 -1.12 13.15 8.66
C GLY A 354 -2.21 12.24 9.21
N PRO A 355 -2.62 12.42 10.48
CA PRO A 355 -3.68 11.64 11.11
C PRO A 355 -5.01 11.73 10.36
N ASN A 356 -5.88 10.75 10.55
CA ASN A 356 -7.22 10.80 9.99
C ASN A 356 -8.02 11.96 10.61
N GLY A 357 -8.70 12.74 9.73
CA GLY A 357 -9.47 13.91 10.15
C GLY A 357 -8.64 15.18 10.45
N CYS A 358 -7.32 15.19 10.19
CA CYS A 358 -6.49 16.38 10.37
C CYS A 358 -6.70 17.47 9.30
N GLY A 359 -7.36 17.15 8.17
CA GLY A 359 -7.63 18.12 7.11
C GLY A 359 -6.88 17.87 5.79
N LYS A 360 -6.38 16.67 5.53
CA LYS A 360 -5.66 16.32 4.28
C LYS A 360 -6.49 16.63 3.03
N THR A 361 -7.70 16.09 2.93
CA THR A 361 -8.64 16.36 1.83
C THR A 361 -9.04 17.84 1.77
N THR A 362 -9.15 18.51 2.93
CA THR A 362 -9.42 19.94 3.00
C THR A 362 -8.28 20.75 2.40
N LEU A 363 -7.03 20.39 2.70
CA LEU A 363 -5.85 21.02 2.10
C LEU A 363 -5.87 20.85 0.57
N LEU A 364 -6.12 19.65 0.06
CA LEU A 364 -6.23 19.42 -1.39
C LEU A 364 -7.30 20.31 -2.02
N ARG A 365 -8.51 20.39 -1.44
CA ARG A 365 -9.59 21.22 -1.96
C ARG A 365 -9.28 22.73 -1.94
N LEU A 366 -8.56 23.20 -0.91
CA LEU A 366 -8.07 24.58 -0.84
C LEU A 366 -7.03 24.87 -1.92
N LEU A 367 -6.05 23.98 -2.10
CA LEU A 367 -5.03 24.12 -3.14
C LEU A 367 -5.66 24.14 -4.54
N LEU A 368 -6.69 23.35 -4.77
CA LEU A 368 -7.45 23.32 -6.03
C LEU A 368 -8.46 24.47 -6.19
N GLY A 369 -8.56 25.38 -5.20
CA GLY A 369 -9.51 26.48 -5.23
C GLY A 369 -10.99 26.08 -5.13
N GLN A 370 -11.28 24.84 -4.69
CA GLN A 370 -12.63 24.35 -4.46
C GLN A 370 -13.22 24.84 -3.12
N LEU A 371 -12.36 25.28 -2.22
CA LEU A 371 -12.72 25.90 -0.95
C LEU A 371 -12.05 27.29 -0.85
N THR A 372 -12.76 28.23 -0.22
CA THR A 372 -12.22 29.56 0.04
C THR A 372 -11.49 29.57 1.38
N ALA A 373 -10.24 30.03 1.41
CA ALA A 373 -9.47 30.17 2.63
C ALA A 373 -10.06 31.22 3.58
N THR A 374 -9.92 31.01 4.90
CA THR A 374 -10.29 32.01 5.91
C THR A 374 -9.37 33.24 5.84
N SER A 375 -8.07 33.02 5.62
CA SER A 375 -7.09 34.05 5.34
C SER A 375 -5.92 33.51 4.53
N GLY A 376 -5.08 34.41 3.99
CA GLY A 376 -4.01 34.05 3.08
C GLY A 376 -4.46 34.06 1.61
N THR A 377 -3.56 33.62 0.72
CA THR A 377 -3.84 33.61 -0.72
C THR A 377 -3.43 32.26 -1.34
N VAL A 378 -4.28 31.78 -2.25
CA VAL A 378 -3.98 30.64 -3.11
C VAL A 378 -3.87 31.16 -4.55
N ARG A 379 -2.76 30.89 -5.20
CA ARG A 379 -2.52 31.24 -6.60
C ARG A 379 -2.39 29.96 -7.40
N GLN A 380 -3.25 29.82 -8.39
CA GLN A 380 -3.16 28.76 -9.38
C GLN A 380 -2.35 29.21 -10.59
N GLY A 381 -1.58 28.30 -11.16
CA GLY A 381 -0.86 28.54 -12.39
C GLY A 381 -1.78 28.63 -13.62
N THR A 382 -1.17 28.75 -14.78
CA THR A 382 -1.90 28.83 -16.06
C THR A 382 -2.09 27.43 -16.67
N ARG A 383 -3.22 27.22 -17.36
CA ARG A 383 -3.53 26.00 -18.12
C ARG A 383 -3.49 24.73 -17.26
N ILE A 384 -4.11 24.79 -16.09
CA ILE A 384 -4.20 23.64 -15.19
C ILE A 384 -5.40 22.81 -15.57
N GLU A 385 -5.16 21.54 -15.93
CA GLU A 385 -6.18 20.52 -16.17
C GLU A 385 -6.03 19.42 -15.12
N VAL A 386 -7.01 19.36 -14.20
CA VAL A 386 -6.97 18.46 -13.04
C VAL A 386 -7.75 17.18 -13.34
N ALA A 387 -7.11 16.02 -13.13
CA ALA A 387 -7.81 14.75 -12.94
C ALA A 387 -7.82 14.41 -11.45
N TYR A 388 -9.00 14.25 -10.90
CA TYR A 388 -9.21 13.93 -9.49
C TYR A 388 -9.69 12.49 -9.33
N PHE A 389 -8.91 11.67 -8.63
CA PHE A 389 -9.30 10.34 -8.21
C PHE A 389 -10.04 10.46 -6.87
N ASP A 390 -11.35 10.53 -6.93
CA ASP A 390 -12.18 10.55 -5.73
C ASP A 390 -12.42 9.11 -5.26
N GLN A 391 -12.35 8.89 -3.95
CA GLN A 391 -12.71 7.63 -3.28
C GLN A 391 -14.13 7.14 -3.64
N LEU A 392 -14.95 8.00 -4.26
CA LEU A 392 -16.31 7.64 -4.61
C LEU A 392 -16.31 6.70 -5.83
N ARG A 393 -16.41 5.42 -5.53
CA ARG A 393 -16.79 4.34 -6.47
C ARG A 393 -18.05 4.68 -7.30
N ALA A 394 -18.70 5.81 -7.03
CA ALA A 394 -19.89 6.33 -7.71
C ALA A 394 -19.67 6.80 -9.16
N GLN A 395 -18.44 6.83 -9.65
CA GLN A 395 -18.16 7.31 -11.02
C GLN A 395 -18.24 6.24 -12.11
N LEU A 396 -18.35 4.96 -11.75
CA LEU A 396 -18.53 3.90 -12.72
C LEU A 396 -20.02 3.63 -12.93
N ASP A 397 -20.45 3.69 -14.18
CA ASP A 397 -21.79 3.24 -14.55
C ASP A 397 -21.78 1.71 -14.65
N GLU A 398 -22.46 1.04 -13.73
CA GLU A 398 -22.51 -0.42 -13.66
C GLU A 398 -23.31 -1.04 -14.81
N THR A 399 -24.15 -0.25 -15.50
CA THR A 399 -25.05 -0.73 -16.55
C THR A 399 -24.40 -0.83 -17.93
N ILE A 400 -23.35 -0.03 -18.18
CA ILE A 400 -22.61 -0.02 -19.43
C ILE A 400 -21.37 -0.92 -19.39
N THR A 401 -20.77 -1.15 -20.55
CA THR A 401 -19.59 -2.02 -20.66
C THR A 401 -18.33 -1.36 -20.08
N VAL A 402 -17.31 -2.18 -19.79
CA VAL A 402 -16.01 -1.71 -19.34
C VAL A 402 -15.41 -0.71 -20.34
N GLN A 403 -15.44 -1.03 -21.64
CA GLN A 403 -14.91 -0.14 -22.66
C GLN A 403 -15.67 1.19 -22.75
N GLU A 404 -17.00 1.17 -22.63
CA GLU A 404 -17.84 2.38 -22.67
C GLU A 404 -17.60 3.29 -21.48
N ASN A 405 -17.34 2.73 -20.29
CA ASN A 405 -16.99 3.49 -19.08
C ASN A 405 -15.72 4.35 -19.27
N VAL A 406 -14.75 3.87 -20.06
CA VAL A 406 -13.49 4.58 -20.30
C VAL A 406 -13.58 5.51 -21.50
N SER A 407 -14.16 5.03 -22.60
CA SER A 407 -14.15 5.75 -23.88
C SER A 407 -15.36 6.64 -24.11
N GLY A 408 -16.41 6.56 -23.26
CA GLY A 408 -17.67 7.26 -23.51
C GLY A 408 -18.39 6.78 -24.78
N GLY A 409 -18.16 5.53 -25.20
CA GLY A 409 -18.75 4.93 -26.38
C GLY A 409 -17.91 5.05 -27.66
N GLN A 410 -16.73 5.68 -27.60
CA GLN A 410 -15.82 5.74 -28.74
C GLN A 410 -15.01 4.43 -28.83
N THR A 411 -14.65 4.02 -30.04
CA THR A 411 -13.81 2.84 -30.29
C THR A 411 -12.33 3.14 -30.20
N GLU A 412 -11.95 4.41 -30.30
CA GLU A 412 -10.58 4.90 -30.27
C GLU A 412 -10.43 5.98 -29.20
N LEU A 413 -9.32 5.95 -28.48
CA LEU A 413 -8.86 7.01 -27.57
C LEU A 413 -7.71 7.77 -28.22
N MET A 414 -7.67 9.07 -27.98
CA MET A 414 -6.51 9.88 -28.34
C MET A 414 -5.53 9.88 -27.17
N ILE A 415 -4.39 9.18 -27.30
CA ILE A 415 -3.33 9.11 -26.30
C ILE A 415 -2.06 9.60 -27.00
N ASN A 416 -1.42 10.65 -26.48
CA ASN A 416 -0.20 11.25 -27.07
C ASN A 416 -0.35 11.62 -28.55
N GLY A 417 -1.49 12.23 -28.93
CA GLY A 417 -1.77 12.58 -30.33
C GLY A 417 -1.94 11.38 -31.26
N ARG A 418 -1.86 10.15 -30.73
CA ARG A 418 -2.07 8.91 -31.49
C ARG A 418 -3.41 8.30 -31.16
N LYS A 419 -4.06 7.82 -32.19
CA LYS A 419 -5.28 7.03 -32.03
C LYS A 419 -4.92 5.63 -31.56
N ARG A 420 -5.49 5.22 -30.43
CA ARG A 420 -5.32 3.88 -29.88
C ARG A 420 -6.69 3.24 -29.70
N HIS A 421 -6.82 1.99 -30.14
CA HIS A 421 -8.05 1.24 -29.96
C HIS A 421 -8.30 0.95 -28.47
N ILE A 422 -9.55 1.17 -28.00
CA ILE A 422 -9.91 1.05 -26.57
C ILE A 422 -9.58 -0.31 -25.96
N VAL A 423 -9.76 -1.42 -26.70
CA VAL A 423 -9.44 -2.76 -26.21
C VAL A 423 -7.94 -2.89 -25.94
N GLY A 424 -7.07 -2.44 -26.86
CA GLY A 424 -5.63 -2.46 -26.64
C GLY A 424 -5.16 -1.57 -25.48
N TYR A 425 -5.87 -0.46 -25.22
CA TYR A 425 -5.62 0.35 -24.02
C TYR A 425 -6.02 -0.37 -22.74
N LEU A 426 -7.17 -1.06 -22.74
CA LEU A 426 -7.66 -1.81 -21.58
C LEU A 426 -6.83 -3.07 -21.29
N GLU A 427 -6.18 -3.65 -22.31
CA GLU A 427 -5.22 -4.75 -22.11
C GLU A 427 -4.04 -4.33 -21.21
N ASP A 428 -3.57 -3.08 -21.29
CA ASP A 428 -2.55 -2.56 -20.40
C ASP A 428 -3.00 -2.51 -18.93
N PHE A 429 -4.31 -2.41 -18.69
CA PHE A 429 -4.93 -2.48 -17.35
C PHE A 429 -5.43 -3.90 -17.02
N LEU A 430 -4.91 -4.91 -17.72
CA LEU A 430 -5.20 -6.32 -17.48
C LEU A 430 -6.65 -6.73 -17.75
N PHE A 431 -7.33 -6.07 -18.70
CA PHE A 431 -8.62 -6.52 -19.20
C PHE A 431 -8.46 -7.24 -20.53
N SER A 432 -8.86 -8.51 -20.58
CA SER A 432 -8.93 -9.21 -21.87
C SER A 432 -10.00 -8.59 -22.78
N ALA A 433 -9.88 -8.79 -24.10
CA ALA A 433 -10.83 -8.30 -25.07
C ALA A 433 -12.28 -8.77 -24.79
N GLU A 434 -12.46 -9.98 -24.24
CA GLU A 434 -13.76 -10.50 -23.83
C GLU A 434 -14.29 -9.76 -22.58
N ARG A 435 -13.41 -9.54 -21.60
CA ARG A 435 -13.76 -8.86 -20.34
C ARG A 435 -14.10 -7.39 -20.57
N SER A 436 -13.43 -6.72 -21.51
CA SER A 436 -13.67 -5.33 -21.88
C SER A 436 -15.10 -5.07 -22.43
N ARG A 437 -15.74 -6.10 -22.97
CA ARG A 437 -17.11 -6.03 -23.49
C ARG A 437 -18.19 -6.38 -22.47
N LYS A 438 -17.82 -6.88 -21.28
CA LYS A 438 -18.78 -7.18 -20.19
C LYS A 438 -19.20 -5.90 -19.48
N GLN A 439 -20.39 -5.93 -18.88
CA GLN A 439 -20.88 -4.81 -18.07
C GLN A 439 -20.07 -4.66 -16.80
N ALA A 440 -19.89 -3.40 -16.34
CA ALA A 440 -19.08 -3.10 -15.16
C ALA A 440 -19.61 -3.74 -13.87
N ARG A 441 -20.91 -4.02 -13.76
CA ARG A 441 -21.50 -4.76 -12.63
C ARG A 441 -20.94 -6.18 -12.44
N CYS A 442 -20.42 -6.80 -13.52
CA CYS A 442 -19.87 -8.15 -13.48
C CYS A 442 -18.40 -8.19 -13.02
N LEU A 443 -17.82 -7.03 -12.71
CA LEU A 443 -16.43 -6.89 -12.29
C LEU A 443 -16.27 -7.20 -10.78
N SER A 444 -15.16 -7.85 -10.43
CA SER A 444 -14.69 -7.92 -9.05
C SER A 444 -14.25 -6.55 -8.53
N GLY A 445 -14.11 -6.39 -7.20
CA GLY A 445 -13.63 -5.15 -6.60
C GLY A 445 -12.28 -4.68 -7.16
N GLY A 446 -11.30 -5.59 -7.31
CA GLY A 446 -10.00 -5.27 -7.89
C GLY A 446 -10.08 -4.88 -9.38
N GLU A 447 -10.94 -5.55 -10.17
CA GLU A 447 -11.18 -5.14 -11.56
C GLU A 447 -11.85 -3.77 -11.65
N ARG A 448 -12.79 -3.45 -10.75
CA ARG A 448 -13.41 -2.12 -10.67
C ARG A 448 -12.36 -1.04 -10.40
N ASN A 449 -11.44 -1.28 -9.48
CA ASN A 449 -10.35 -0.35 -9.17
C ASN A 449 -9.44 -0.15 -10.38
N ARG A 450 -9.05 -1.21 -11.09
CA ARG A 450 -8.27 -1.10 -12.33
C ARG A 450 -9.02 -0.33 -13.43
N LEU A 451 -10.34 -0.54 -13.56
CA LEU A 451 -11.18 0.22 -14.48
C LEU A 451 -11.21 1.72 -14.13
N MET A 452 -11.28 2.05 -12.84
CA MET A 452 -11.21 3.45 -12.38
C MET A 452 -9.85 4.08 -12.72
N LEU A 453 -8.76 3.35 -12.54
CA LEU A 453 -7.43 3.81 -12.96
C LEU A 453 -7.36 4.01 -14.47
N ALA A 454 -7.86 3.06 -15.26
CA ALA A 454 -7.92 3.19 -16.71
C ALA A 454 -8.70 4.44 -17.14
N LYS A 455 -9.86 4.70 -16.51
CA LYS A 455 -10.67 5.89 -16.76
C LYS A 455 -9.96 7.19 -16.36
N LEU A 456 -9.24 7.19 -15.24
CA LEU A 456 -8.47 8.33 -14.76
C LEU A 456 -7.35 8.70 -15.73
N PHE A 457 -6.53 7.71 -16.13
CA PHE A 457 -5.39 7.94 -17.01
C PHE A 457 -5.77 8.09 -18.51
N ALA A 458 -7.00 7.73 -18.89
CA ALA A 458 -7.55 8.06 -20.20
C ALA A 458 -7.92 9.54 -20.33
N LYS A 459 -8.14 10.24 -19.21
CA LYS A 459 -8.44 11.66 -19.19
C LYS A 459 -7.17 12.47 -19.34
N ALA A 460 -7.14 13.36 -20.32
CA ALA A 460 -6.07 14.32 -20.49
C ALA A 460 -5.96 15.22 -19.25
N SER A 461 -4.80 15.24 -18.60
CA SER A 461 -4.55 16.06 -17.40
C SER A 461 -3.07 16.36 -17.25
N ASN A 462 -2.73 17.51 -16.66
CA ASN A 462 -1.37 17.89 -16.30
C ASN A 462 -1.16 18.01 -14.78
N VAL A 463 -2.24 17.91 -14.02
CA VAL A 463 -2.24 17.77 -12.55
C VAL A 463 -3.11 16.59 -12.16
N LEU A 464 -2.52 15.62 -11.48
CA LEU A 464 -3.20 14.44 -10.97
C LEU A 464 -3.38 14.57 -9.46
N VAL A 465 -4.60 14.40 -8.98
CA VAL A 465 -4.92 14.45 -7.55
C VAL A 465 -5.50 13.11 -7.12
N LEU A 466 -4.83 12.48 -6.15
CA LEU A 466 -5.14 11.15 -5.66
C LEU A 466 -5.43 11.23 -4.15
N ASP A 467 -6.64 10.89 -3.73
CA ASP A 467 -7.02 10.85 -2.31
C ASP A 467 -7.21 9.39 -1.88
N GLU A 468 -6.26 8.87 -1.08
CA GLU A 468 -6.17 7.48 -0.61
C GLU A 468 -6.31 6.43 -1.74
N PRO A 469 -5.55 6.54 -2.84
CA PRO A 469 -5.71 5.67 -3.99
C PRO A 469 -5.29 4.22 -3.73
N THR A 470 -4.51 3.98 -2.67
CA THR A 470 -3.96 2.67 -2.31
C THR A 470 -4.94 1.78 -1.55
N ASN A 471 -6.04 2.36 -1.02
CA ASN A 471 -7.04 1.60 -0.29
C ASN A 471 -7.75 0.58 -1.19
N ASP A 472 -7.91 -0.64 -0.70
CA ASP A 472 -8.57 -1.78 -1.37
C ASP A 472 -7.88 -2.24 -2.69
N LEU A 473 -6.65 -1.77 -3.00
CA LEU A 473 -5.88 -2.26 -4.13
C LEU A 473 -5.14 -3.54 -3.77
N ASP A 474 -5.11 -4.50 -4.69
CA ASP A 474 -4.20 -5.64 -4.58
C ASP A 474 -2.77 -5.25 -4.99
N ALA A 475 -1.78 -6.06 -4.60
CA ALA A 475 -0.37 -5.76 -4.82
C ALA A 475 -0.05 -5.48 -6.30
N GLU A 476 -0.66 -6.21 -7.24
CA GLU A 476 -0.42 -6.02 -8.67
C GLU A 476 -1.00 -4.68 -9.17
N THR A 477 -2.19 -4.30 -8.70
CA THR A 477 -2.80 -3.01 -9.05
C THR A 477 -2.03 -1.85 -8.40
N LEU A 478 -1.46 -2.07 -7.21
CA LEU A 478 -0.61 -1.09 -6.54
C LEU A 478 0.69 -0.86 -7.30
N GLU A 479 1.38 -1.93 -7.74
CA GLU A 479 2.57 -1.85 -8.59
C GLU A 479 2.29 -1.15 -9.92
N LEU A 480 1.13 -1.43 -10.53
CA LEU A 480 0.68 -0.71 -11.71
C LEU A 480 0.52 0.78 -11.43
N LEU A 481 -0.17 1.16 -10.35
CA LEU A 481 -0.36 2.55 -9.98
C LEU A 481 0.98 3.25 -9.72
N GLU A 482 1.92 2.62 -9.02
CA GLU A 482 3.28 3.13 -8.81
C GLU A 482 3.96 3.43 -10.15
N SER A 483 3.99 2.47 -11.06
CA SER A 483 4.63 2.66 -12.38
C SER A 483 3.99 3.79 -13.18
N LEU A 484 2.64 3.86 -13.19
CA LEU A 484 1.89 4.92 -13.86
C LEU A 484 2.22 6.31 -13.30
N ILE A 485 2.35 6.45 -11.98
CA ILE A 485 2.65 7.74 -11.37
C ILE A 485 4.12 8.12 -11.56
N VAL A 486 5.05 7.16 -11.47
CA VAL A 486 6.48 7.41 -11.71
C VAL A 486 6.71 7.93 -13.13
N ASP A 487 6.04 7.34 -14.12
CA ASP A 487 6.16 7.73 -15.52
C ASP A 487 5.30 8.97 -15.88
N TYR A 488 4.42 9.42 -14.98
CA TYR A 488 3.53 10.56 -15.25
C TYR A 488 4.33 11.87 -15.36
N PRO A 489 4.28 12.58 -16.50
CA PRO A 489 5.09 13.78 -16.74
C PRO A 489 4.54 15.05 -16.09
N GLY A 490 3.31 15.00 -15.56
CA GLY A 490 2.65 16.10 -14.87
C GLY A 490 2.96 16.16 -13.38
N THR A 491 2.28 17.06 -12.69
CA THR A 491 2.37 17.24 -11.24
C THR A 491 1.37 16.31 -10.54
N VAL A 492 1.78 15.69 -9.44
CA VAL A 492 0.93 14.77 -8.66
C VAL A 492 0.81 15.28 -7.23
N LEU A 493 -0.42 15.39 -6.75
CA LEU A 493 -0.75 15.62 -5.35
C LEU A 493 -1.45 14.38 -4.83
N MET A 494 -0.90 13.73 -3.81
CA MET A 494 -1.51 12.51 -3.29
C MET A 494 -1.61 12.50 -1.77
N VAL A 495 -2.72 11.98 -1.26
CA VAL A 495 -2.86 11.56 0.12
C VAL A 495 -2.71 10.06 0.17
N SER A 496 -1.80 9.53 0.96
CA SER A 496 -1.67 8.08 1.18
C SER A 496 -1.13 7.78 2.56
N HIS A 497 -1.53 6.62 3.07
CA HIS A 497 -1.00 6.02 4.29
C HIS A 497 -0.05 4.84 4.02
N ASP A 498 0.13 4.49 2.75
CA ASP A 498 1.10 3.48 2.33
C ASP A 498 2.50 4.10 2.26
N ARG A 499 3.34 3.67 3.20
CA ARG A 499 4.69 4.21 3.41
C ARG A 499 5.64 3.84 2.28
N GLU A 500 5.58 2.61 1.78
CA GLU A 500 6.42 2.14 0.67
C GLU A 500 6.03 2.80 -0.64
N PHE A 501 4.73 2.94 -0.89
CA PHE A 501 4.21 3.68 -2.03
C PHE A 501 4.69 5.14 -2.03
N LEU A 502 4.65 5.83 -0.88
CA LEU A 502 5.19 7.19 -0.76
C LEU A 502 6.69 7.23 -1.04
N ASN A 503 7.48 6.29 -0.49
CA ASN A 503 8.93 6.23 -0.76
C ASN A 503 9.26 6.05 -2.23
N ASN A 504 8.46 5.24 -2.95
CA ASN A 504 8.72 4.90 -4.35
C ASN A 504 8.31 6.00 -5.35
N VAL A 505 7.35 6.86 -4.96
CA VAL A 505 6.67 7.74 -5.92
C VAL A 505 6.92 9.21 -5.68
N VAL A 506 7.00 9.69 -4.41
CA VAL A 506 6.99 11.13 -4.14
C VAL A 506 8.38 11.76 -4.13
N THR A 507 8.45 13.02 -4.55
CA THR A 507 9.67 13.84 -4.50
C THR A 507 9.74 14.68 -3.24
N SER A 508 8.57 15.02 -2.64
CA SER A 508 8.47 15.75 -1.37
C SER A 508 7.21 15.37 -0.62
N THR A 509 7.17 15.64 0.69
CA THR A 509 6.04 15.31 1.55
C THR A 509 5.57 16.56 2.33
N MET A 510 4.26 16.77 2.39
CA MET A 510 3.60 17.75 3.25
C MET A 510 3.00 17.02 4.45
N VAL A 511 3.47 17.34 5.65
CA VAL A 511 3.12 16.61 6.86
C VAL A 511 2.35 17.49 7.84
N PHE A 512 1.20 16.99 8.32
CA PHE A 512 0.44 17.60 9.40
C PHE A 512 1.06 17.21 10.75
N GLU A 513 1.69 18.19 11.44
CA GLU A 513 2.33 17.97 12.75
C GLU A 513 1.40 18.23 13.94
N GLY A 514 0.11 18.46 13.69
CA GLY A 514 -0.89 18.79 14.70
C GLY A 514 -1.18 20.30 14.79
N SER A 515 -2.28 20.65 15.47
CA SER A 515 -2.72 22.06 15.69
C SER A 515 -2.77 22.92 14.42
N GLY A 516 -3.03 22.33 13.25
CA GLY A 516 -3.11 23.02 11.96
C GLY A 516 -1.76 23.31 11.30
N VAL A 517 -0.65 22.92 11.91
CA VAL A 517 0.68 23.14 11.35
C VAL A 517 0.96 22.11 10.27
N VAL A 518 1.24 22.59 9.04
CA VAL A 518 1.67 21.76 7.90
C VAL A 518 3.10 22.16 7.53
N ARG A 519 3.98 21.17 7.41
CA ARG A 519 5.38 21.38 6.99
C ARG A 519 5.71 20.53 5.77
N GLU A 520 6.58 21.08 4.94
CA GLU A 520 7.12 20.40 3.77
C GLU A 520 8.50 19.82 4.07
N PHE A 521 8.73 18.60 3.58
CA PHE A 521 10.00 17.87 3.69
C PHE A 521 10.38 17.32 2.32
N VAL A 522 11.66 17.31 2.01
CA VAL A 522 12.19 16.74 0.76
C VAL A 522 12.30 15.23 0.92
N GLY A 523 11.83 14.49 -0.10
CA GLY A 523 11.89 13.03 -0.15
C GLY A 523 10.62 12.33 0.32
N GLY A 524 10.70 11.00 0.46
CA GLY A 524 9.60 10.11 0.83
C GLY A 524 9.32 10.05 2.33
N TYR A 525 8.60 9.00 2.72
CA TYR A 525 8.25 8.77 4.12
C TYR A 525 9.47 8.56 5.03
N ASP A 526 10.45 7.75 4.60
CA ASP A 526 11.65 7.45 5.40
C ASP A 526 12.54 8.69 5.57
N ASP A 527 12.61 9.53 4.54
CA ASP A 527 13.33 10.80 4.59
C ASP A 527 12.71 11.77 5.60
N TRP A 528 11.37 11.84 5.63
CA TRP A 528 10.66 12.62 6.65
C TRP A 528 10.94 12.11 8.07
N VAL A 529 10.86 10.79 8.30
CA VAL A 529 11.12 10.20 9.63
C VAL A 529 12.55 10.54 10.10
N ARG A 530 13.54 10.42 9.22
CA ARG A 530 14.94 10.77 9.49
C ARG A 530 15.10 12.25 9.85
N GLN A 531 14.56 13.16 9.02
CA GLN A 531 14.63 14.61 9.23
C GLN A 531 13.92 15.06 10.53
N ARG A 532 12.80 14.38 10.89
CA ARG A 532 12.11 14.62 12.17
C ARG A 532 12.96 14.20 13.37
N GLY A 533 13.63 13.04 13.28
CA GLY A 533 14.53 12.54 14.34
C GLY A 533 15.73 13.46 14.60
N GLU A 534 16.34 14.01 13.56
CA GLU A 534 17.46 14.96 13.66
C GLU A 534 17.06 16.24 14.35
N LYS A 535 15.89 16.83 14.01
CA LYS A 535 15.37 18.04 14.67
C LYS A 535 15.01 17.84 16.14
N GLN A 536 14.52 16.66 16.53
CA GLN A 536 14.22 16.35 17.92
C GLN A 536 15.50 16.18 18.76
N THR A 537 16.57 15.64 18.19
CA THR A 537 17.87 15.51 18.85
C THR A 537 18.58 16.85 19.00
N GLU A 538 18.38 17.80 18.08
CA GLU A 538 18.87 19.17 18.22
C GLU A 538 18.12 19.97 19.29
N ALA A 539 16.79 19.81 19.36
CA ALA A 539 15.96 20.45 20.38
C ALA A 539 16.16 19.87 21.80
N ALA A 540 16.60 18.60 21.90
CA ALA A 540 16.85 17.92 23.18
C ALA A 540 18.25 18.16 23.76
N LYS A 541 19.15 18.87 23.11
CA LYS A 541 20.41 19.29 23.72
C LYS A 541 20.10 20.32 24.81
N PRO A 542 20.28 20.03 26.11
CA PRO A 542 19.95 20.97 27.16
C PRO A 542 20.81 22.21 27.00
N ALA A 543 20.17 23.37 26.93
CA ALA A 543 20.81 24.66 27.07
C ALA A 543 21.57 24.63 28.40
N LYS A 544 22.91 24.53 28.38
CA LYS A 544 23.73 24.65 29.57
C LYS A 544 23.41 25.99 30.22
N SER A 545 22.79 25.95 31.38
CA SER A 545 22.56 27.13 32.21
C SER A 545 23.89 27.83 32.48
N LEU A 546 24.06 28.99 31.88
CA LEU A 546 25.12 29.93 32.21
C LEU A 546 24.78 30.54 33.58
N LYS A 547 25.43 30.02 34.65
CA LYS A 547 25.56 30.79 35.88
C LYS A 547 26.51 31.96 35.60
N SER A 548 26.01 33.14 35.90
CA SER A 548 26.73 34.37 35.90
C SER A 548 27.92 34.35 36.82
N ASP A 549 29.13 34.58 36.30
CA ASP A 549 30.21 35.25 37.00
C ASP A 549 30.81 36.27 36.04
N LEU A 550 30.68 37.54 36.44
CA LEU A 550 31.16 38.72 35.79
C LEU A 550 32.70 38.80 35.84
N GLN A 551 33.36 38.71 34.68
CA GLN A 551 34.54 39.51 34.39
C GLN A 551 34.71 39.67 32.88
N PRO A 552 35.08 40.87 32.36
CA PRO A 552 35.09 41.17 30.94
C PRO A 552 36.40 40.70 30.30
N ALA A 553 36.30 39.66 29.47
CA ALA A 553 37.35 39.32 28.52
C ALA A 553 36.76 39.38 27.10
N THR A 554 37.42 40.12 26.25
CA THR A 554 37.19 40.36 24.82
C THR A 554 36.71 39.12 24.04
N PRO A 555 35.77 39.24 23.07
CA PRO A 555 35.22 38.12 22.35
C PRO A 555 36.24 37.59 21.32
N ALA A 556 36.74 36.36 21.58
CA ALA A 556 37.35 35.58 20.53
C ALA A 556 36.23 34.95 19.68
N ALA A 557 36.00 35.53 18.52
CA ALA A 557 35.16 34.97 17.46
C ALA A 557 35.66 33.56 17.13
N SER A 558 34.77 32.56 17.18
CA SER A 558 34.99 31.26 16.58
C SER A 558 35.07 31.47 15.07
N LYS A 559 36.28 31.55 14.55
CA LYS A 559 36.58 31.59 13.12
C LYS A 559 36.12 30.27 12.53
N GLY A 560 35.02 30.26 11.74
CA GLY A 560 34.86 29.33 10.66
C GLY A 560 36.19 29.27 9.89
N LYS A 561 36.71 28.11 9.57
CA LYS A 561 37.92 27.95 8.75
C LYS A 561 37.67 28.67 7.44
N LYS A 562 38.19 29.89 7.30
CA LYS A 562 38.19 30.59 6.02
C LYS A 562 38.98 29.74 5.05
N LEU A 563 38.37 29.38 3.92
CA LEU A 563 39.05 28.74 2.80
C LEU A 563 40.35 29.49 2.49
N SER A 564 41.41 28.72 2.30
CA SER A 564 42.68 29.31 1.86
C SER A 564 42.52 29.91 0.46
N PHE A 565 43.32 30.88 0.11
CA PHE A 565 43.30 31.53 -1.22
C PHE A 565 43.43 30.49 -2.36
N LYS A 566 44.08 29.38 -2.11
CA LYS A 566 44.23 28.26 -3.05
C LYS A 566 42.93 27.48 -3.21
N GLU A 567 42.23 27.26 -2.11
CA GLU A 567 40.92 26.55 -2.10
C GLU A 567 39.81 27.43 -2.69
N GLN A 568 39.83 28.73 -2.48
CA GLN A 568 38.88 29.66 -3.12
C GLN A 568 39.07 29.69 -4.65
N ARG A 569 40.31 29.66 -5.13
CA ARG A 569 40.59 29.57 -6.56
C ARG A 569 40.17 28.24 -7.14
N GLU A 570 40.43 27.14 -6.41
CA GLU A 570 40.01 25.79 -6.78
C GLU A 570 38.48 25.71 -6.88
N LEU A 571 37.71 26.33 -5.96
CA LEU A 571 36.25 26.36 -5.98
C LEU A 571 35.70 27.08 -7.22
N VAL A 572 36.40 28.10 -7.72
CA VAL A 572 36.02 28.84 -8.94
C VAL A 572 36.37 28.03 -10.20
N ASP A 573 37.48 27.27 -10.21
CA ASP A 573 37.95 26.51 -11.38
C ASP A 573 37.27 25.15 -11.53
N LEU A 574 36.76 24.56 -10.42
CA LEU A 574 36.12 23.24 -10.41
C LEU A 574 34.88 23.12 -11.30
N PRO A 575 33.93 24.06 -11.34
CA PRO A 575 32.77 23.99 -12.23
C PRO A 575 33.15 23.90 -13.71
N ASP A 576 34.17 24.68 -14.14
CA ASP A 576 34.66 24.64 -15.52
C ASP A 576 35.34 23.32 -15.85
N ARG A 577 36.02 22.72 -14.86
CA ARG A 577 36.66 21.40 -15.02
C ARG A 577 35.59 20.30 -15.10
N ILE A 578 34.56 20.34 -14.28
CA ILE A 578 33.42 19.42 -14.31
C ILE A 578 32.74 19.51 -15.68
N ALA A 579 32.42 20.70 -16.17
CA ALA A 579 31.79 20.89 -17.46
C ALA A 579 32.63 20.38 -18.65
N LYS A 580 33.95 20.41 -18.55
CA LYS A 580 34.84 19.82 -19.57
C LYS A 580 34.82 18.29 -19.53
N LEU A 581 34.87 17.70 -18.34
CA LEU A 581 34.81 16.24 -18.16
C LEU A 581 33.44 15.68 -18.59
N GLU A 582 32.35 16.38 -18.33
CA GLU A 582 31.00 16.01 -18.80
C GLU A 582 30.91 16.00 -20.33
N ARG A 583 31.48 17.00 -21.02
CA ARG A 583 31.51 17.03 -22.49
C ARG A 583 32.35 15.89 -23.04
N GLU A 584 33.52 15.62 -22.46
CA GLU A 584 34.37 14.51 -22.88
C GLU A 584 33.64 13.16 -22.67
N GLN A 585 32.92 13.00 -21.57
CA GLN A 585 32.10 11.82 -21.30
C GLN A 585 31.00 11.63 -22.36
N GLU A 586 30.34 12.73 -22.73
CA GLU A 586 29.30 12.72 -23.76
C GLU A 586 29.86 12.37 -25.15
N GLU A 587 31.00 12.95 -25.53
CA GLU A 587 31.68 12.65 -26.78
C GLU A 587 32.13 11.18 -26.87
N LEU A 588 32.69 10.62 -25.79
CA LEU A 588 33.06 9.21 -25.71
C LEU A 588 31.83 8.30 -25.77
N SER A 589 30.73 8.67 -25.11
CA SER A 589 29.45 7.94 -25.14
C SER A 589 28.85 7.95 -26.54
N GLN A 590 28.86 9.08 -27.24
CA GLN A 590 28.42 9.18 -28.65
C GLN A 590 29.28 8.34 -29.58
N MET A 591 30.61 8.34 -29.40
CA MET A 591 31.52 7.48 -30.16
C MET A 591 31.24 5.99 -29.94
N MET A 592 30.96 5.56 -28.70
CA MET A 592 30.64 4.18 -28.36
C MET A 592 29.29 3.73 -28.88
N SER A 593 28.32 4.66 -28.98
CA SER A 593 26.98 4.41 -29.51
C SER A 593 26.89 4.42 -31.04
N ALA A 594 27.97 4.87 -31.74
CA ALA A 594 27.95 4.96 -33.20
C ALA A 594 27.91 3.58 -33.86
N PRO A 595 27.06 3.38 -34.91
CA PRO A 595 27.02 2.13 -35.66
C PRO A 595 28.42 1.77 -36.21
N GLY A 596 28.96 0.61 -35.83
CA GLY A 596 30.28 0.15 -36.26
C GLY A 596 31.44 0.42 -35.29
N PHE A 597 31.23 1.01 -34.12
CA PHE A 597 32.27 1.19 -33.10
C PHE A 597 32.88 -0.15 -32.69
N TYR A 598 32.07 -1.17 -32.43
CA TYR A 598 32.49 -2.50 -32.03
C TYR A 598 33.11 -3.34 -33.18
N GLN A 599 33.13 -2.81 -34.41
CA GLN A 599 33.82 -3.41 -35.56
C GLN A 599 35.25 -2.85 -35.76
N ARG A 600 35.63 -1.85 -34.95
CA ARG A 600 37.01 -1.28 -34.98
C ARG A 600 38.01 -2.22 -34.30
N SER A 601 39.28 -1.94 -34.48
CA SER A 601 40.34 -2.75 -33.88
C SER A 601 40.20 -2.79 -32.34
N GLY A 602 40.46 -3.96 -31.74
CA GLY A 602 40.30 -4.16 -30.29
C GLY A 602 41.09 -3.18 -29.41
N GLY A 603 42.20 -2.64 -29.93
CA GLY A 603 43.00 -1.61 -29.26
C GLY A 603 42.25 -0.27 -29.11
N VAL A 604 41.51 0.17 -30.13
CA VAL A 604 40.72 1.42 -30.08
C VAL A 604 39.54 1.27 -29.12
N ILE A 605 38.86 0.12 -29.15
CA ILE A 605 37.74 -0.15 -28.24
C ILE A 605 38.23 -0.14 -26.79
N SER A 606 39.32 -0.83 -26.49
CA SER A 606 39.91 -0.88 -25.14
C SER A 606 40.34 0.49 -24.63
N GLN A 607 41.02 1.29 -25.47
CA GLN A 607 41.42 2.65 -25.10
C GLN A 607 40.24 3.57 -24.84
N THR A 608 39.19 3.51 -25.67
CA THR A 608 37.99 4.34 -25.48
C THR A 608 37.27 3.95 -24.20
N THR A 609 37.13 2.66 -23.91
CA THR A 609 36.50 2.17 -22.67
C THR A 609 37.31 2.57 -21.44
N GLN A 610 38.63 2.39 -21.46
CA GLN A 610 39.49 2.82 -20.35
C GLN A 610 39.43 4.34 -20.12
N ARG A 611 39.35 5.14 -21.21
CA ARG A 611 39.23 6.61 -21.07
C ARG A 611 37.89 6.99 -20.49
N MET A 612 36.77 6.33 -20.87
CA MET A 612 35.44 6.52 -20.32
C MET A 612 35.43 6.24 -18.81
N ASP A 613 36.02 5.13 -18.36
CA ASP A 613 36.10 4.78 -16.93
C ASP A 613 36.95 5.80 -16.15
N ALA A 614 38.09 6.26 -16.75
CA ALA A 614 38.92 7.29 -16.14
C ALA A 614 38.20 8.61 -16.01
N VAL A 615 37.49 9.09 -17.05
CA VAL A 615 36.72 10.34 -17.03
C VAL A 615 35.58 10.25 -15.99
N SER A 616 34.88 9.11 -15.91
CA SER A 616 33.82 8.88 -14.90
C SER A 616 34.40 8.96 -13.47
N THR A 617 35.60 8.45 -13.25
CA THR A 617 36.28 8.51 -11.95
C THR A 617 36.74 9.92 -11.61
N GLU A 618 37.35 10.63 -12.60
CA GLU A 618 37.78 12.02 -12.43
C GLU A 618 36.57 12.96 -12.15
N LEU A 619 35.46 12.72 -12.82
CA LEU A 619 34.23 13.50 -12.64
C LEU A 619 33.67 13.34 -11.23
N ARG A 620 33.60 12.10 -10.72
CA ARG A 620 33.18 11.83 -9.33
C ARG A 620 34.07 12.53 -8.31
N LEU A 621 35.38 12.43 -8.46
CA LEU A 621 36.33 13.08 -7.56
C LEU A 621 36.24 14.61 -7.62
N ALA A 622 35.96 15.18 -8.79
CA ALA A 622 35.77 16.63 -8.94
C ALA A 622 34.49 17.10 -8.25
N PHE A 623 33.39 16.34 -8.33
CA PHE A 623 32.14 16.63 -7.59
C PHE A 623 32.32 16.51 -6.07
N GLU A 624 32.91 15.45 -5.57
CA GLU A 624 33.18 15.27 -4.13
C GLU A 624 34.06 16.42 -3.58
N ARG A 625 35.03 16.86 -4.37
CA ARG A 625 35.89 18.00 -3.97
C ARG A 625 35.14 19.33 -4.01
N TRP A 626 34.30 19.54 -5.02
CA TRP A 626 33.48 20.74 -5.11
C TRP A 626 32.50 20.83 -3.92
N GLU A 627 31.78 19.74 -3.58
CA GLU A 627 30.89 19.70 -2.43
C GLU A 627 31.62 20.00 -1.10
N THR A 628 32.81 19.44 -0.90
CA THR A 628 33.59 19.69 0.32
C THR A 628 34.04 21.15 0.44
N LEU A 629 34.38 21.80 -0.66
CA LEU A 629 34.80 23.20 -0.67
C LEU A 629 33.60 24.15 -0.57
N ASP A 630 32.47 23.83 -1.19
CA ASP A 630 31.23 24.60 -1.12
C ASP A 630 30.64 24.57 0.29
N ALA A 631 30.60 23.40 0.93
CA ALA A 631 30.20 23.24 2.34
C ALA A 631 31.12 23.98 3.31
N ALA A 632 32.40 24.16 2.96
CA ALA A 632 33.35 24.95 3.78
C ALA A 632 33.28 26.45 3.50
N ALA A 633 32.69 26.85 2.37
CA ALA A 633 32.46 28.27 1.99
C ALA A 633 31.12 28.81 2.53
N SER A 634 30.12 27.91 2.71
CA SER A 634 28.83 28.22 3.34
C SER A 634 28.94 28.27 4.85
#